data_09af0e7f17f674647b7966f8c544beec
#
_entry.id   09af0e7f17f674647b7966f8c544beec
#
_cell.length_a   1.000
_cell.length_b   1.000
_cell.length_c   1.000
_cell.angle_alpha   90.00
_cell.angle_beta   90.00
_cell.angle_gamma   90.00
#
_symmetry.space_group_name_H-M   'P 1'
#
loop_
_entity.id
_entity.type
_entity.pdbx_description
1 polymer ?
#
loop_
_entity_poly.entity_id
_entity_poly.type
_entity_poly.pdbx_seq_one_letter_code
_entity_poly.pdbx_strand_id
1 'polypeptide(L)'
;MRALRIAAYAAAGLIGLIVVALVLVLLFVDPNDYRDDIQKLVKDKTGRELTLSGDLKLSVFPWIALESGPATLGDAPGFGPEPFVALREAHIGVRLLPLLRGKVEVGNVRLDGARIRLITDEQGRENWADLGKNEAAQSQPQAESGAVEVPTVAGLEISDAAVVIENRQAKSRREVRDFNLKTGRLASGEPFDFSTDFVLDQDRSLSAKVKVAATVTADLERNVHRLAEPKIDVTVSGQGYPADGVPVEVRARSLEADIGKELYRLDSLAVKTTWKSDGLPAAGVPLALNAKDCNVNLASQTLELAGLEADAAGAHVTGSLTGAEILDAPSLKGSLKLDPLALREWLPKLGIAAPKTTDPKVLEQLSFSGNVQLTKASAEVGDIVLKLDDTTMRGMLGVADFASKALRFDLNVDRINADRYLPPSSDKPAAKDAKQPPTEIPVDMLRKLNARGQLSVGEAIFAGMTFTKLRLGVNAREGKVRFYPSEAAMYGGQYRGDIGIDATGSVARVTLDEHVSGVSFAPLFKDLFETTRVSGKGSANIKLAGAGRNTDDLMKTLDGTVDFNVADGALEGADLWYEIRRARALLKRQAAPERAAGPPRTPFSALTGTGTMKDGVLTNNDLNVAMQYLKVTGQGNVDLPRSALDYRLVAAVLKIPREGADTTQMEDMVDAQIPVKVSGSLSDPKVRPDVENLLKGEVKKKVEEKIKDKLGDKLKDIFKR
;
A
#
# COMPACT_ATOMS: atom_id res chain seq x y z
N MET A 1 30.44 79.59 29.68
CA MET A 1 29.15 79.95 29.06
C MET A 1 29.28 80.70 27.71
N ARG A 2 30.28 81.65 27.49
CA ARG A 2 30.44 82.31 26.18
C ARG A 2 30.81 81.35 25.01
N ALA A 3 31.72 80.40 25.23
CA ALA A 3 32.15 79.47 24.18
C ALA A 3 31.01 78.54 23.70
N LEU A 4 30.12 78.12 24.62
CA LEU A 4 28.95 77.24 24.27
C LEU A 4 27.92 77.98 23.40
N ARG A 5 27.76 79.33 23.64
CA ARG A 5 26.88 80.16 22.83
C ARG A 5 27.43 80.39 21.42
N ILE A 6 28.76 80.59 21.28
CA ILE A 6 29.42 80.77 19.99
C ILE A 6 29.34 79.46 19.19
N ALA A 7 29.57 78.32 19.82
CA ALA A 7 29.39 76.96 19.17
C ALA A 7 27.94 76.70 18.74
N ALA A 8 26.96 77.16 19.55
CA ALA A 8 25.55 77.02 19.20
C ALA A 8 25.14 77.92 18.01
N TYR A 9 25.67 79.20 17.95
CA TYR A 9 25.42 80.05 16.79
C TYR A 9 26.17 79.62 15.53
N ALA A 10 27.35 79.06 15.63
CA ALA A 10 28.08 78.51 14.50
C ALA A 10 27.34 77.19 13.95
N ALA A 11 26.85 76.31 14.86
CA ALA A 11 26.04 75.20 14.48
C ALA A 11 24.70 75.58 13.82
N ALA A 12 24.01 76.61 14.38
CA ALA A 12 22.77 77.14 13.80
C ALA A 12 23.02 77.79 12.42
N GLY A 13 24.13 78.51 12.26
CA GLY A 13 24.53 79.03 10.97
C GLY A 13 24.87 78.00 9.92
N LEU A 14 25.56 76.92 10.32
CA LEU A 14 25.85 75.77 9.44
C LEU A 14 24.56 75.00 9.04
N ILE A 15 23.66 74.84 9.98
CA ILE A 15 22.33 74.21 9.71
C ILE A 15 21.54 75.14 8.77
N GLY A 16 21.52 76.45 8.99
CA GLY A 16 20.88 77.41 8.10
C GLY A 16 21.44 77.37 6.68
N LEU A 17 22.76 77.24 6.53
CA LEU A 17 23.44 77.16 5.23
C LEU A 17 23.15 75.85 4.52
N ILE A 18 23.08 74.78 5.25
CA ILE A 18 22.66 73.43 4.71
C ILE A 18 21.21 73.51 4.25
N VAL A 19 20.30 74.07 5.02
CA VAL A 19 18.89 74.25 4.64
C VAL A 19 18.75 75.08 3.39
N VAL A 20 19.50 76.23 3.30
CA VAL A 20 19.50 77.07 2.10
C VAL A 20 20.07 76.37 0.88
N ALA A 21 21.15 75.58 1.04
CA ALA A 21 21.72 74.80 -0.03
C ALA A 21 20.72 73.69 -0.52
N LEU A 22 20.03 73.07 0.41
CA LEU A 22 18.98 72.10 0.09
C LEU A 22 17.77 72.70 -0.64
N VAL A 23 17.34 73.85 -0.20
CA VAL A 23 16.26 74.60 -0.87
C VAL A 23 16.71 75.06 -2.26
N LEU A 24 17.97 75.47 -2.45
CA LEU A 24 18.52 75.82 -3.75
C LEU A 24 18.58 74.60 -4.68
N VAL A 25 18.99 73.41 -4.18
CA VAL A 25 18.94 72.16 -4.97
C VAL A 25 17.52 71.90 -5.41
N LEU A 26 16.52 72.02 -4.53
CA LEU A 26 15.10 71.81 -4.88
C LEU A 26 14.56 72.82 -5.90
N LEU A 27 15.08 74.03 -5.91
CA LEU A 27 14.62 75.13 -6.79
C LEU A 27 15.34 75.11 -8.15
N PHE A 28 16.55 74.55 -8.24
CA PHE A 28 17.39 74.67 -9.44
C PHE A 28 17.77 73.35 -10.10
N VAL A 29 17.43 72.19 -9.49
CA VAL A 29 17.68 70.89 -10.07
C VAL A 29 16.33 70.21 -10.37
N ASP A 30 15.91 70.26 -11.61
CA ASP A 30 14.76 69.46 -12.09
C ASP A 30 15.29 68.08 -12.58
N PRO A 31 14.95 66.97 -11.92
CA PRO A 31 15.41 65.68 -12.35
C PRO A 31 14.86 65.27 -13.74
N ASN A 32 13.81 65.93 -14.22
CA ASN A 32 13.25 65.71 -15.56
C ASN A 32 14.16 66.20 -16.67
N ASP A 33 15.04 67.16 -16.41
CA ASP A 33 16.06 67.69 -17.35
C ASP A 33 17.06 66.55 -17.73
N TYR A 34 17.28 65.59 -16.85
CA TYR A 34 18.18 64.42 -17.05
C TYR A 34 17.49 63.21 -17.63
N ARG A 35 16.21 63.29 -17.93
CA ARG A 35 15.41 62.12 -18.44
C ARG A 35 16.02 61.50 -19.71
N ASP A 36 16.33 62.34 -20.68
CA ASP A 36 16.89 61.91 -21.95
C ASP A 36 18.30 61.34 -21.79
N ASP A 37 19.10 61.90 -20.89
CA ASP A 37 20.43 61.35 -20.57
C ASP A 37 20.37 60.00 -19.89
N ILE A 38 19.41 59.79 -18.98
CA ILE A 38 19.15 58.49 -18.32
C ILE A 38 18.68 57.44 -19.35
N GLN A 39 17.72 57.81 -20.23
CA GLN A 39 17.22 56.93 -21.29
C GLN A 39 18.34 56.55 -22.26
N LYS A 40 19.17 57.52 -22.69
CA LYS A 40 20.31 57.29 -23.54
C LYS A 40 21.36 56.37 -22.87
N LEU A 41 21.72 56.66 -21.61
CA LEU A 41 22.68 55.84 -20.85
C LEU A 41 22.23 54.37 -20.73
N VAL A 42 20.94 54.16 -20.44
CA VAL A 42 20.39 52.79 -20.37
C VAL A 42 20.43 52.12 -21.74
N LYS A 43 20.07 52.84 -22.81
CA LYS A 43 20.16 52.32 -24.17
C LYS A 43 21.58 51.97 -24.59
N ASP A 44 22.55 52.84 -24.25
CA ASP A 44 23.96 52.63 -24.56
C ASP A 44 24.57 51.45 -23.78
N LYS A 45 24.10 51.21 -22.53
CA LYS A 45 24.59 50.14 -21.66
C LYS A 45 23.90 48.79 -21.87
N THR A 46 22.60 48.78 -22.22
CA THR A 46 21.80 47.55 -22.31
C THR A 46 21.34 47.20 -23.74
N GLY A 47 21.50 48.15 -24.69
CA GLY A 47 20.95 48.02 -26.04
C GLY A 47 19.42 48.16 -26.08
N ARG A 48 18.77 48.47 -24.99
CA ARG A 48 17.31 48.48 -24.84
C ARG A 48 16.77 49.88 -24.61
N GLU A 49 15.59 50.12 -25.09
CA GLU A 49 14.95 51.43 -24.92
C GLU A 49 14.27 51.53 -23.55
N LEU A 50 14.73 52.47 -22.73
CA LEU A 50 14.04 52.85 -21.51
C LEU A 50 13.08 54.00 -21.85
N THR A 51 11.81 53.85 -21.48
CA THR A 51 10.80 54.91 -21.58
C THR A 51 10.36 55.30 -20.19
N LEU A 52 10.59 56.55 -19.83
CA LEU A 52 10.12 57.16 -18.56
C LEU A 52 8.89 58.01 -18.89
N SER A 53 7.68 57.44 -18.68
CA SER A 53 6.41 58.11 -19.01
C SER A 53 5.88 59.00 -17.89
N GLY A 54 6.36 58.79 -16.67
CA GLY A 54 5.98 59.60 -15.51
C GLY A 54 7.01 60.69 -15.15
N ASP A 55 6.62 61.64 -14.33
CA ASP A 55 7.53 62.65 -13.80
C ASP A 55 8.53 62.07 -12.81
N LEU A 56 9.77 62.51 -12.92
CA LEU A 56 10.79 62.26 -11.91
C LEU A 56 10.68 63.38 -10.84
N LYS A 57 10.47 62.92 -9.59
CA LYS A 57 10.36 63.88 -8.44
C LYS A 57 11.55 63.68 -7.51
N LEU A 58 12.18 64.77 -7.15
CA LEU A 58 13.30 64.85 -6.19
C LEU A 58 12.81 65.38 -4.85
N SER A 59 13.01 64.62 -3.79
CA SER A 59 12.85 65.05 -2.40
C SER A 59 14.24 65.12 -1.76
N VAL A 60 14.51 66.18 -1.00
CA VAL A 60 15.86 66.40 -0.41
C VAL A 60 15.87 66.39 1.12
N PHE A 61 14.71 66.37 1.77
CA PHE A 61 14.63 66.33 3.23
C PHE A 61 13.42 65.50 3.71
N PRO A 62 13.59 64.68 4.72
CA PRO A 62 14.84 64.34 5.45
C PRO A 62 15.72 63.31 4.67
N TRP A 63 15.29 62.91 3.49
CA TRP A 63 15.95 61.97 2.58
C TRP A 63 16.16 62.63 1.21
N ILE A 64 17.33 62.43 0.61
CA ILE A 64 17.45 62.67 -0.83
C ILE A 64 16.81 61.46 -1.51
N ALA A 65 15.58 61.59 -2.03
CA ALA A 65 14.85 60.50 -2.64
C ALA A 65 14.43 60.86 -4.07
N LEU A 66 14.60 59.90 -4.96
CA LEU A 66 14.10 59.96 -6.33
C LEU A 66 12.86 59.10 -6.42
N GLU A 67 11.77 59.68 -6.85
CA GLU A 67 10.54 59.00 -7.22
C GLU A 67 10.40 58.98 -8.74
N SER A 68 10.14 57.84 -9.34
CA SER A 68 9.84 57.68 -10.75
C SER A 68 8.41 57.24 -10.90
N GLY A 69 7.64 57.90 -11.75
CA GLY A 69 6.36 57.40 -12.24
C GLY A 69 6.53 56.18 -13.18
N PRO A 70 5.53 55.91 -14.03
CA PRO A 70 5.57 54.73 -14.90
C PRO A 70 6.82 54.73 -15.81
N ALA A 71 7.50 53.57 -15.81
CA ALA A 71 8.69 53.31 -16.60
C ALA A 71 8.62 51.93 -17.29
N THR A 72 9.16 51.83 -18.50
CA THR A 72 9.23 50.57 -19.24
C THR A 72 10.61 50.41 -19.87
N LEU A 73 11.13 49.16 -19.79
CA LEU A 73 12.33 48.73 -20.50
C LEU A 73 11.92 47.80 -21.63
N GLY A 74 12.28 48.14 -22.86
CA GLY A 74 11.97 47.35 -24.03
C GLY A 74 12.56 45.93 -23.97
N ASP A 75 11.96 45.00 -24.67
CA ASP A 75 12.45 43.61 -24.75
C ASP A 75 13.62 43.50 -25.72
N ALA A 76 14.34 42.36 -25.65
CA ALA A 76 15.39 42.06 -26.60
C ALA A 76 14.80 41.87 -28.03
N PRO A 77 15.55 42.22 -29.09
CA PRO A 77 15.08 42.08 -30.46
C PRO A 77 14.60 40.67 -30.78
N GLY A 78 13.36 40.55 -31.30
CA GLY A 78 12.75 39.25 -31.69
C GLY A 78 11.82 38.63 -30.66
N PHE A 79 11.65 39.21 -29.47
CA PHE A 79 10.77 38.67 -28.41
C PHE A 79 9.37 39.29 -28.36
N GLY A 80 9.11 40.29 -29.18
CA GLY A 80 7.79 40.93 -29.32
C GLY A 80 7.77 42.39 -28.90
N PRO A 81 6.60 43.07 -29.02
CA PRO A 81 6.47 44.51 -28.77
C PRO A 81 6.24 44.83 -27.27
N GLU A 82 5.95 43.84 -26.43
CA GLU A 82 5.69 44.04 -25.02
C GLU A 82 7.00 44.26 -24.26
N PRO A 83 7.04 45.18 -23.26
CA PRO A 83 8.28 45.49 -22.52
C PRO A 83 8.79 44.25 -21.74
N PHE A 84 10.13 44.16 -21.63
CA PHE A 84 10.81 43.19 -20.77
C PHE A 84 10.49 43.45 -19.30
N VAL A 85 10.56 44.71 -18.87
CA VAL A 85 10.17 45.20 -17.55
C VAL A 85 9.24 46.40 -17.69
N ALA A 86 8.16 46.39 -16.93
CA ALA A 86 7.31 47.55 -16.72
C ALA A 86 7.21 47.84 -15.21
N LEU A 87 7.16 49.07 -14.83
CA LEU A 87 7.09 49.52 -13.45
C LEU A 87 6.08 50.65 -13.35
N ARG A 88 5.23 50.66 -12.33
CA ARG A 88 4.26 51.73 -12.09
C ARG A 88 4.88 52.87 -11.33
N GLU A 89 5.64 52.56 -10.29
CA GLU A 89 6.31 53.56 -9.45
C GLU A 89 7.55 52.95 -8.80
N ALA A 90 8.64 53.73 -8.72
CA ALA A 90 9.81 53.39 -7.93
C ALA A 90 10.17 54.58 -7.02
N HIS A 91 10.53 54.25 -5.78
CA HIS A 91 11.03 55.23 -4.81
C HIS A 91 12.35 54.73 -4.21
N ILE A 92 13.42 55.49 -4.38
CA ILE A 92 14.75 55.17 -3.84
C ILE A 92 15.28 56.41 -3.14
N GLY A 93 15.60 56.31 -1.86
CA GLY A 93 16.12 57.42 -1.06
C GLY A 93 17.44 57.09 -0.39
N VAL A 94 18.25 58.14 -0.15
CA VAL A 94 19.51 58.05 0.59
C VAL A 94 19.43 59.06 1.76
N ARG A 95 19.90 58.63 2.94
CA ARG A 95 19.92 59.52 4.15
C ARG A 95 20.90 60.66 4.00
N LEU A 96 20.41 61.85 4.13
CA LEU A 96 21.21 63.06 3.99
C LEU A 96 22.31 63.19 5.07
N LEU A 97 21.98 62.97 6.35
CA LEU A 97 22.93 63.15 7.46
C LEU A 97 24.11 62.19 7.47
N PRO A 98 23.91 60.83 7.24
CA PRO A 98 25.02 59.92 7.04
C PRO A 98 25.87 60.25 5.80
N LEU A 99 25.21 60.63 4.69
CA LEU A 99 25.92 61.07 3.46
C LEU A 99 26.89 62.20 3.66
N LEU A 100 26.49 63.19 4.44
CA LEU A 100 27.38 64.35 4.82
C LEU A 100 28.57 63.88 5.68
N ARG A 101 28.53 62.68 6.25
CA ARG A 101 29.63 62.05 7.02
C ARG A 101 30.39 61.01 6.20
N GLY A 102 30.16 60.94 4.89
CA GLY A 102 30.81 60.01 3.99
C GLY A 102 30.25 58.54 4.07
N LYS A 103 29.12 58.33 4.76
CA LYS A 103 28.45 57.02 4.85
C LYS A 103 27.22 56.99 3.96
N VAL A 104 27.13 56.01 3.09
CA VAL A 104 25.94 55.78 2.25
C VAL A 104 24.97 54.87 2.99
N GLU A 105 23.88 55.44 3.51
CA GLU A 105 22.75 54.68 4.04
C GLU A 105 21.56 54.86 3.08
N VAL A 106 21.18 53.72 2.44
CA VAL A 106 20.00 53.70 1.55
C VAL A 106 18.75 53.71 2.42
N GLY A 107 17.80 54.57 2.05
CA GLY A 107 16.49 54.65 2.69
C GLY A 107 15.60 53.43 2.35
N ASN A 108 14.31 53.61 2.54
CA ASN A 108 13.35 52.62 2.08
C ASN A 108 13.32 52.61 0.55
N VAL A 109 13.54 51.46 -0.04
CA VAL A 109 13.34 51.22 -1.48
C VAL A 109 11.93 50.69 -1.65
N ARG A 110 11.12 51.36 -2.46
CA ARG A 110 9.76 50.91 -2.82
C ARG A 110 9.66 50.72 -4.31
N LEU A 111 9.09 49.56 -4.71
CA LEU A 111 8.78 49.24 -6.08
C LEU A 111 7.31 48.84 -6.15
N ASP A 112 6.52 49.55 -6.95
CA ASP A 112 5.09 49.26 -7.10
C ASP A 112 4.76 48.88 -8.53
N GLY A 113 3.96 47.82 -8.68
CA GLY A 113 3.44 47.32 -9.96
C GLY A 113 4.51 46.86 -10.94
N ALA A 114 5.62 46.30 -10.46
CA ALA A 114 6.66 45.76 -11.31
C ALA A 114 6.14 44.51 -12.08
N ARG A 115 6.33 44.52 -13.40
CA ARG A 115 5.98 43.40 -14.29
C ARG A 115 7.23 42.99 -15.06
N ILE A 116 7.67 41.74 -14.91
CA ILE A 116 8.87 41.17 -15.55
C ILE A 116 8.48 40.03 -16.45
N ARG A 117 9.00 39.96 -17.66
CA ARG A 117 8.78 38.90 -18.61
C ARG A 117 10.07 38.20 -18.98
N LEU A 118 10.20 36.96 -18.55
CA LEU A 118 11.33 36.08 -18.86
C LEU A 118 10.87 35.06 -19.90
N ILE A 119 11.37 35.13 -21.14
CA ILE A 119 10.94 34.33 -22.28
C ILE A 119 12.13 33.58 -22.84
N THR A 120 12.00 32.24 -22.91
CA THR A 120 12.83 31.38 -23.75
C THR A 120 12.04 31.06 -25.01
N ASP A 121 12.58 31.41 -26.19
CA ASP A 121 11.91 31.18 -27.45
C ASP A 121 11.97 29.70 -27.93
N GLU A 122 11.42 29.43 -29.12
CA GLU A 122 11.42 28.06 -29.69
C GLU A 122 12.82 27.55 -30.05
N GLN A 123 13.79 28.46 -30.23
CA GLN A 123 15.20 28.18 -30.52
C GLN A 123 16.05 28.09 -29.26
N GLY A 124 15.46 28.22 -28.08
CA GLY A 124 16.17 28.20 -26.79
C GLY A 124 16.91 29.49 -26.44
N ARG A 125 16.67 30.62 -27.17
CA ARG A 125 17.25 31.92 -26.83
C ARG A 125 16.42 32.54 -25.70
N GLU A 126 17.12 33.24 -24.79
CA GLU A 126 16.54 33.88 -23.60
C GLU A 126 16.52 35.39 -23.80
N ASN A 127 15.39 36.01 -23.51
CA ASN A 127 15.27 37.47 -23.66
C ASN A 127 16.02 38.27 -22.59
N TRP A 128 16.70 37.66 -21.69
CA TRP A 128 17.56 38.29 -20.65
C TRP A 128 19.05 37.98 -20.81
N ALA A 129 19.47 37.18 -21.78
CA ALA A 129 20.83 36.68 -21.92
C ALA A 129 21.88 37.75 -22.20
N ASP A 130 21.44 38.92 -22.69
CA ASP A 130 22.28 40.08 -22.97
C ASP A 130 22.57 40.91 -21.71
N LEU A 131 21.67 40.91 -20.73
CA LEU A 131 21.76 41.77 -19.54
C LEU A 131 22.87 41.35 -18.56
N GLY A 132 23.41 40.14 -18.66
CA GLY A 132 24.48 39.62 -17.79
C GLY A 132 25.88 39.68 -18.43
N LYS A 133 26.01 40.10 -19.70
CA LYS A 133 27.29 40.17 -20.41
C LYS A 133 27.93 41.57 -20.21
N ASN A 134 28.40 41.86 -19.02
CA ASN A 134 29.27 42.98 -18.79
C ASN A 134 30.65 42.73 -19.41
N GLU A 135 30.89 43.20 -20.63
CA GLU A 135 32.25 43.28 -21.23
C GLU A 135 33.22 44.15 -20.42
N ALA A 136 32.71 44.85 -19.41
CA ALA A 136 33.53 45.74 -18.55
C ALA A 136 34.31 45.02 -17.44
N ALA A 137 34.06 43.71 -17.20
CA ALA A 137 34.77 42.95 -16.14
C ALA A 137 36.16 42.41 -16.57
N GLN A 138 36.57 42.58 -17.85
CA GLN A 138 37.86 42.09 -18.34
C GLN A 138 38.99 43.15 -18.37
N SER A 139 38.75 44.38 -17.91
CA SER A 139 39.73 45.46 -18.07
C SER A 139 39.86 46.35 -16.83
N GLN A 140 39.89 45.79 -15.63
CA GLN A 140 40.42 46.51 -14.47
C GLN A 140 41.50 45.70 -13.77
N PRO A 141 42.69 46.27 -13.47
CA PRO A 141 43.69 45.63 -12.63
C PRO A 141 43.09 45.42 -11.24
N GLN A 142 43.42 44.27 -10.63
CA GLN A 142 43.13 44.00 -9.22
C GLN A 142 43.49 45.19 -8.35
N ALA A 143 42.51 46.02 -8.01
CA ALA A 143 42.61 46.86 -6.86
C ALA A 143 42.48 45.98 -5.63
N GLU A 144 43.41 46.11 -4.69
CA GLU A 144 43.46 45.45 -3.40
C GLU A 144 42.07 45.31 -2.78
N SER A 145 41.75 44.11 -2.29
CA SER A 145 40.53 43.76 -1.62
C SER A 145 40.34 44.54 -0.31
N GLY A 146 39.94 45.82 -0.45
CA GLY A 146 39.23 46.50 0.62
C GLY A 146 37.83 45.88 0.74
N ALA A 147 37.44 45.41 1.92
CA ALA A 147 36.11 44.96 2.20
C ALA A 147 35.10 45.97 1.66
N VAL A 148 34.31 45.58 0.63
CA VAL A 148 33.23 46.41 0.12
C VAL A 148 32.18 46.49 1.24
N GLU A 149 32.16 47.63 1.95
CA GLU A 149 31.16 47.88 2.99
C GLU A 149 29.77 47.85 2.33
N VAL A 150 29.03 46.79 2.54
CA VAL A 150 27.66 46.61 1.99
C VAL A 150 26.78 47.73 2.58
N PRO A 151 26.20 48.61 1.74
CA PRO A 151 25.42 49.73 2.27
C PRO A 151 24.20 49.21 3.02
N THR A 152 23.94 49.79 4.18
CA THR A 152 22.72 49.54 4.96
C THR A 152 21.51 50.07 4.21
N VAL A 153 20.46 49.28 4.06
CA VAL A 153 19.17 49.64 3.48
C VAL A 153 18.12 49.71 4.59
N ALA A 154 17.38 50.81 4.71
CA ALA A 154 16.41 50.95 5.80
C ALA A 154 15.22 50.01 5.67
N GLY A 155 14.90 49.55 4.47
CA GLY A 155 13.89 48.56 4.15
C GLY A 155 13.67 48.44 2.66
N LEU A 156 13.15 47.28 2.24
CA LEU A 156 12.69 47.03 0.88
C LEU A 156 11.19 46.70 0.91
N GLU A 157 10.41 47.36 0.08
CA GLU A 157 8.98 47.15 -0.07
C GLU A 157 8.67 47.00 -1.57
N ILE A 158 8.15 45.83 -1.95
CA ILE A 158 7.65 45.56 -3.29
C ILE A 158 6.16 45.28 -3.17
N SER A 159 5.35 45.92 -3.96
CA SER A 159 3.89 45.75 -3.98
C SER A 159 3.39 45.45 -5.38
N ASP A 160 2.41 44.58 -5.46
CA ASP A 160 1.71 44.19 -6.70
C ASP A 160 2.67 43.86 -7.86
N ALA A 161 3.77 43.15 -7.60
CA ALA A 161 4.67 42.73 -8.66
C ALA A 161 4.22 41.43 -9.32
N ALA A 162 4.63 41.20 -10.58
CA ALA A 162 4.43 39.96 -11.27
C ALA A 162 5.62 39.58 -12.15
N VAL A 163 5.88 38.29 -12.25
CA VAL A 163 6.91 37.70 -13.11
C VAL A 163 6.27 36.59 -13.95
N VAL A 164 6.37 36.75 -15.26
CA VAL A 164 5.96 35.69 -16.21
C VAL A 164 7.20 35.00 -16.73
N ILE A 165 7.28 33.70 -16.57
CA ILE A 165 8.34 32.84 -17.10
C ILE A 165 7.73 31.94 -18.16
N GLU A 166 8.03 32.20 -19.41
CA GLU A 166 7.51 31.43 -20.55
C GLU A 166 8.65 30.70 -21.27
N ASN A 167 8.56 29.39 -21.32
CA ASN A 167 9.46 28.58 -22.14
C ASN A 167 8.65 28.02 -23.32
N ARG A 168 8.83 28.61 -24.51
CA ARG A 168 8.12 28.23 -25.74
C ARG A 168 8.59 26.91 -26.30
N GLN A 169 9.86 26.56 -26.10
CA GLN A 169 10.42 25.27 -26.48
C GLN A 169 9.81 24.12 -25.67
N ALA A 170 9.70 24.29 -24.35
CA ALA A 170 9.10 23.30 -23.44
C ALA A 170 7.55 23.44 -23.37
N LYS A 171 6.95 24.45 -24.02
CA LYS A 171 5.52 24.78 -23.95
C LYS A 171 5.01 24.95 -22.51
N SER A 172 5.83 25.53 -21.64
CA SER A 172 5.49 25.74 -20.22
C SER A 172 5.41 27.21 -19.90
N ARG A 173 4.44 27.60 -19.07
CA ARG A 173 4.26 28.96 -18.57
C ARG A 173 4.09 28.92 -17.06
N ARG A 174 4.91 29.68 -16.36
CA ARG A 174 4.77 29.95 -14.94
C ARG A 174 4.58 31.45 -14.73
N GLU A 175 3.71 31.80 -13.80
CA GLU A 175 3.41 33.19 -13.51
C GLU A 175 3.38 33.35 -11.99
N VAL A 176 4.20 34.25 -11.48
CA VAL A 176 4.11 34.77 -10.12
C VAL A 176 3.35 36.08 -10.22
N ARG A 177 2.22 36.19 -9.55
CA ARG A 177 1.40 37.42 -9.51
C ARG A 177 1.09 37.84 -8.08
N ASP A 178 0.65 39.08 -7.93
CA ASP A 178 0.31 39.68 -6.63
C ASP A 178 1.48 39.53 -5.65
N PHE A 179 2.72 39.68 -6.18
CA PHE A 179 3.93 39.50 -5.37
C PHE A 179 4.15 40.76 -4.53
N ASN A 180 4.10 40.54 -3.22
CA ASN A 180 4.40 41.56 -2.22
C ASN A 180 5.59 41.12 -1.39
N LEU A 181 6.50 42.00 -1.10
CA LEU A 181 7.67 41.77 -0.26
C LEU A 181 7.86 42.98 0.67
N LYS A 182 8.12 42.70 1.94
CA LYS A 182 8.47 43.70 2.91
C LYS A 182 9.60 43.21 3.80
N THR A 183 10.61 44.08 3.96
CA THR A 183 11.71 43.76 4.89
C THR A 183 11.84 44.88 5.93
N GLY A 184 12.41 44.55 7.06
CA GLY A 184 12.99 45.54 7.98
C GLY A 184 14.32 46.09 7.45
N ARG A 185 15.11 46.68 8.35
CA ARG A 185 16.42 47.24 8.03
C ARG A 185 17.40 46.14 7.64
N LEU A 186 17.94 46.24 6.43
CA LEU A 186 18.91 45.29 5.89
C LEU A 186 20.33 45.78 6.23
N ALA A 187 21.01 45.07 7.11
CA ALA A 187 22.42 45.26 7.43
C ALA A 187 23.09 43.90 7.59
N SER A 188 24.32 43.75 7.12
CA SER A 188 25.02 42.45 7.21
C SER A 188 25.19 42.04 8.67
N GLY A 189 24.79 40.80 8.98
CA GLY A 189 24.90 40.21 10.32
C GLY A 189 23.83 40.69 11.32
N GLU A 190 22.97 41.65 10.98
CA GLU A 190 21.87 42.11 11.83
C GLU A 190 20.56 41.38 11.46
N PRO A 191 19.72 41.02 12.46
CA PRO A 191 18.41 40.43 12.18
C PRO A 191 17.43 41.46 11.65
N PHE A 192 16.61 41.08 10.66
CA PHE A 192 15.53 41.89 10.13
C PHE A 192 14.28 41.07 9.87
N ASP A 193 13.13 41.71 9.98
CA ASP A 193 11.86 41.07 9.62
C ASP A 193 11.74 40.95 8.12
N PHE A 194 11.26 39.81 7.66
CA PHE A 194 10.99 39.47 6.26
C PHE A 194 9.58 38.92 6.13
N SER A 195 8.82 39.45 5.18
CA SER A 195 7.53 38.92 4.81
C SER A 195 7.32 39.03 3.32
N THR A 196 6.73 37.99 2.72
CA THR A 196 6.32 37.99 1.31
C THR A 196 5.05 37.18 1.14
N ASP A 197 4.21 37.60 0.21
CA ASP A 197 3.07 36.83 -0.27
C ASP A 197 2.94 36.98 -1.77
N PHE A 198 2.49 35.90 -2.43
CA PHE A 198 2.31 35.83 -3.88
C PHE A 198 1.43 34.68 -4.28
N VAL A 199 1.00 34.67 -5.52
CA VAL A 199 0.34 33.53 -6.18
C VAL A 199 1.23 33.02 -7.30
N LEU A 200 1.54 31.74 -7.27
CA LEU A 200 2.26 31.03 -8.32
C LEU A 200 1.26 30.23 -9.15
N ASP A 201 1.12 30.54 -10.41
CA ASP A 201 0.31 29.79 -11.38
C ASP A 201 1.23 29.01 -12.33
N GLN A 202 0.92 27.74 -12.56
CA GLN A 202 1.64 26.87 -13.50
C GLN A 202 0.69 26.34 -14.55
N ASP A 203 0.96 26.67 -15.83
CA ASP A 203 0.23 26.20 -17.02
C ASP A 203 -1.30 26.34 -16.91
N ARG A 204 -1.78 27.27 -16.11
CA ARG A 204 -3.19 27.49 -15.77
C ARG A 204 -3.91 26.27 -15.16
N SER A 205 -3.18 25.21 -14.84
CA SER A 205 -3.70 23.97 -14.29
C SER A 205 -3.53 23.88 -12.77
N LEU A 206 -2.48 24.53 -12.23
CA LEU A 206 -2.14 24.55 -10.81
C LEU A 206 -1.93 25.97 -10.34
N SER A 207 -2.47 26.32 -9.19
CA SER A 207 -2.26 27.61 -8.51
C SER A 207 -1.86 27.37 -7.07
N ALA A 208 -0.84 28.08 -6.60
CA ALA A 208 -0.39 28.05 -5.22
C ALA A 208 -0.33 29.48 -4.65
N LYS A 209 -1.16 29.74 -3.64
CA LYS A 209 -1.10 30.97 -2.88
C LYS A 209 -0.10 30.78 -1.72
N VAL A 210 0.96 31.57 -1.71
CA VAL A 210 2.09 31.41 -0.76
C VAL A 210 2.20 32.66 0.12
N LYS A 211 2.41 32.43 1.40
CA LYS A 211 2.77 33.49 2.37
C LYS A 211 3.97 32.99 3.17
N VAL A 212 4.99 33.85 3.29
CA VAL A 212 6.20 33.55 4.07
C VAL A 212 6.46 34.69 5.03
N ALA A 213 6.81 34.36 6.26
CA ALA A 213 7.28 35.34 7.25
C ALA A 213 8.40 34.70 8.08
N ALA A 214 9.45 35.49 8.36
CA ALA A 214 10.58 35.06 9.19
C ALA A 214 11.35 36.28 9.69
N THR A 215 12.16 36.12 10.75
CA THR A 215 13.24 37.04 11.05
C THR A 215 14.53 36.49 10.44
N VAL A 216 15.12 37.24 9.52
CA VAL A 216 16.29 36.82 8.73
C VAL A 216 17.55 37.50 9.25
N THR A 217 18.63 36.76 9.43
CA THR A 217 19.99 37.26 9.64
C THR A 217 20.85 36.83 8.46
N ALA A 218 21.32 37.77 7.65
CA ALA A 218 22.13 37.52 6.47
C ALA A 218 23.59 37.88 6.74
N ASP A 219 24.47 36.85 6.75
CA ASP A 219 25.92 37.06 6.76
C ASP A 219 26.41 36.92 5.31
N LEU A 220 26.60 38.08 4.68
CA LEU A 220 27.00 38.15 3.25
C LEU A 220 28.47 37.78 3.04
N GLU A 221 29.32 37.93 4.05
CA GLU A 221 30.74 37.61 3.95
C GLU A 221 30.95 36.07 3.97
N ARG A 222 30.17 35.38 4.79
CA ARG A 222 30.27 33.91 4.94
C ARG A 222 29.28 33.17 4.05
N ASN A 223 28.37 33.87 3.37
CA ASN A 223 27.24 33.27 2.63
C ASN A 223 26.37 32.35 3.50
N VAL A 224 26.22 32.70 4.79
CA VAL A 224 25.38 31.92 5.73
C VAL A 224 24.19 32.78 6.13
N HIS A 225 23.00 32.27 5.90
CA HIS A 225 21.76 32.96 6.22
C HIS A 225 20.96 32.14 7.24
N ARG A 226 20.43 32.81 8.25
CA ARG A 226 19.59 32.20 9.27
C ARG A 226 18.21 32.82 9.26
N LEU A 227 17.19 31.98 9.19
CA LEU A 227 15.79 32.36 9.38
C LEU A 227 15.35 31.87 10.75
N ALA A 228 14.94 32.77 11.63
CA ALA A 228 14.33 32.43 12.90
C ALA A 228 12.80 32.38 12.72
N GLU A 229 12.18 31.37 13.31
CA GLU A 229 10.74 31.15 13.30
C GLU A 229 10.08 31.26 11.92
N PRO A 230 10.63 30.63 10.87
CA PRO A 230 10.03 30.70 9.55
C PRO A 230 8.61 30.12 9.56
N LYS A 231 7.67 30.89 8.98
CA LYS A 231 6.26 30.54 8.81
C LYS A 231 5.95 30.58 7.31
N ILE A 232 5.57 29.43 6.76
CA ILE A 232 5.21 29.32 5.36
C ILE A 232 3.79 28.76 5.30
N ASP A 233 2.86 29.49 4.73
CA ASP A 233 1.48 29.07 4.49
C ASP A 233 1.27 28.98 2.98
N VAL A 234 0.89 27.80 2.50
CA VAL A 234 0.63 27.51 1.09
C VAL A 234 -0.78 27.00 0.95
N THR A 235 -1.55 27.53 0.00
CA THR A 235 -2.82 26.92 -0.41
C THR A 235 -2.71 26.52 -1.86
N VAL A 236 -2.75 25.21 -2.12
CA VAL A 236 -2.64 24.63 -3.47
C VAL A 236 -4.03 24.36 -4.00
N SER A 237 -4.35 24.84 -5.21
CA SER A 237 -5.62 24.64 -5.91
C SER A 237 -5.39 24.36 -7.39
N GLY A 238 -6.40 23.87 -8.10
CA GLY A 238 -6.31 23.57 -9.52
C GLY A 238 -6.90 22.21 -9.89
N GLN A 239 -6.50 21.70 -11.03
CA GLN A 239 -7.01 20.43 -11.51
C GLN A 239 -6.61 19.27 -10.59
N GLY A 240 -7.59 18.52 -10.07
CA GLY A 240 -7.37 17.43 -9.12
C GLY A 240 -7.33 17.87 -7.65
N TYR A 241 -7.53 19.16 -7.36
CA TYR A 241 -7.63 19.70 -6.01
C TYR A 241 -9.05 20.23 -5.73
N PRO A 242 -9.49 20.28 -4.46
CA PRO A 242 -10.75 20.93 -4.08
C PRO A 242 -10.80 22.39 -4.52
N ALA A 243 -12.00 22.92 -4.76
CA ALA A 243 -12.19 24.31 -5.19
C ALA A 243 -11.67 25.34 -4.19
N ASP A 244 -11.73 25.04 -2.89
CA ASP A 244 -11.19 25.84 -1.78
C ASP A 244 -9.68 25.63 -1.54
N GLY A 245 -9.08 24.70 -2.29
CA GLY A 245 -7.67 24.33 -2.20
C GLY A 245 -7.32 23.47 -0.98
N VAL A 246 -6.07 23.00 -0.98
CA VAL A 246 -5.47 22.26 0.14
C VAL A 246 -4.49 23.16 0.87
N PRO A 247 -4.75 23.52 2.14
CA PRO A 247 -3.83 24.31 2.94
C PRO A 247 -2.65 23.46 3.41
N VAL A 248 -1.44 24.03 3.34
CA VAL A 248 -0.21 23.45 3.89
C VAL A 248 0.47 24.51 4.74
N GLU A 249 0.68 24.21 5.99
CA GLU A 249 1.40 25.05 6.94
C GLU A 249 2.76 24.45 7.22
N VAL A 250 3.83 25.21 7.02
CA VAL A 250 5.20 24.83 7.37
C VAL A 250 5.73 25.79 8.40
N ARG A 251 6.24 25.27 9.50
CA ARG A 251 6.84 26.01 10.60
C ARG A 251 8.17 25.36 10.95
N ALA A 252 9.15 26.16 11.38
CA ALA A 252 10.35 25.65 11.99
C ALA A 252 10.81 26.62 13.09
N ARG A 253 11.65 26.13 14.01
CA ARG A 253 12.32 27.01 14.97
C ARG A 253 13.39 27.85 14.29
N SER A 254 14.17 27.23 13.42
CA SER A 254 15.16 27.92 12.61
C SER A 254 15.45 27.17 11.32
N LEU A 255 15.84 27.92 10.29
CA LEU A 255 16.49 27.43 9.07
C LEU A 255 17.85 28.13 8.96
N GLU A 256 18.92 27.36 8.88
CA GLU A 256 20.26 27.85 8.54
C GLU A 256 20.61 27.35 7.12
N ALA A 257 21.00 28.29 6.26
CA ALA A 257 21.39 28.01 4.89
C ALA A 257 22.84 28.50 4.68
N ASP A 258 23.77 27.56 4.55
CA ASP A 258 25.15 27.82 4.09
C ASP A 258 25.17 27.63 2.57
N ILE A 259 25.01 28.72 1.85
CA ILE A 259 24.90 28.70 0.38
C ILE A 259 26.21 28.23 -0.26
N GLY A 260 27.35 28.57 0.34
CA GLY A 260 28.68 28.16 -0.19
C GLY A 260 28.92 26.68 -0.09
N LYS A 261 28.30 25.98 0.86
CA LYS A 261 28.38 24.53 1.05
C LYS A 261 27.11 23.80 0.61
N GLU A 262 26.12 24.55 0.12
CA GLU A 262 24.79 24.00 -0.24
C GLU A 262 24.15 23.20 0.89
N LEU A 263 24.35 23.63 2.14
CA LEU A 263 23.93 22.94 3.35
C LEU A 263 22.79 23.70 4.03
N TYR A 264 21.67 23.00 4.19
CA TYR A 264 20.44 23.53 4.79
C TYR A 264 20.10 22.72 6.04
N ARG A 265 19.95 23.39 7.17
CA ARG A 265 19.61 22.79 8.46
C ARG A 265 18.33 23.42 8.98
N LEU A 266 17.31 22.61 9.21
CA LEU A 266 16.07 23.02 9.85
C LEU A 266 15.98 22.38 11.23
N ASP A 267 15.70 23.18 12.23
CA ASP A 267 15.42 22.74 13.59
C ASP A 267 13.91 22.81 13.84
N SER A 268 13.36 21.72 14.38
CA SER A 268 11.96 21.61 14.80
C SER A 268 10.97 21.91 13.65
N LEU A 269 11.19 21.25 12.51
CA LEU A 269 10.27 21.32 11.37
C LEU A 269 8.90 20.76 11.74
N ALA A 270 7.85 21.50 11.45
CA ALA A 270 6.46 21.07 11.57
C ALA A 270 5.70 21.39 10.28
N VAL A 271 5.09 20.38 9.69
CA VAL A 271 4.22 20.51 8.50
C VAL A 271 2.83 20.02 8.86
N LYS A 272 1.81 20.83 8.59
CA LYS A 272 0.41 20.47 8.80
C LYS A 272 -0.39 20.71 7.55
N THR A 273 -1.30 19.79 7.25
CA THR A 273 -2.26 19.95 6.15
C THR A 273 -3.56 19.24 6.48
N THR A 274 -4.64 19.62 5.80
CA THR A 274 -5.88 18.85 5.77
C THR A 274 -6.07 18.39 4.32
N TRP A 275 -5.78 17.12 4.08
CA TRP A 275 -5.86 16.56 2.74
C TRP A 275 -7.30 16.28 2.36
N LYS A 276 -7.75 16.83 1.24
CA LYS A 276 -9.08 16.63 0.69
C LYS A 276 -8.96 16.07 -0.71
N SER A 277 -9.70 15.02 -1.01
CA SER A 277 -9.75 14.37 -2.31
C SER A 277 -11.06 13.59 -2.45
N ASP A 278 -11.43 13.23 -3.66
CA ASP A 278 -12.58 12.35 -3.90
C ASP A 278 -12.39 11.02 -3.15
N GLY A 279 -13.43 10.56 -2.47
CA GLY A 279 -13.42 9.35 -1.66
C GLY A 279 -12.98 9.53 -0.20
N LEU A 280 -12.47 10.71 0.19
CA LEU A 280 -12.21 11.05 1.59
C LEU A 280 -13.41 11.75 2.25
N PRO A 281 -13.48 11.82 3.59
CA PRO A 281 -14.48 12.61 4.28
C PRO A 281 -14.51 14.06 3.79
N ALA A 282 -15.69 14.67 3.71
CA ALA A 282 -15.84 16.06 3.25
C ALA A 282 -15.03 17.08 4.09
N ALA A 283 -14.81 16.79 5.39
CA ALA A 283 -13.94 17.58 6.26
C ALA A 283 -12.45 17.46 5.89
N GLY A 284 -12.07 16.47 5.07
CA GLY A 284 -10.69 16.11 4.79
C GLY A 284 -10.04 15.29 5.90
N VAL A 285 -8.83 14.83 5.65
CA VAL A 285 -8.01 14.05 6.59
C VAL A 285 -6.90 14.96 7.11
N PRO A 286 -6.84 15.24 8.42
CA PRO A 286 -5.74 16.00 9.00
C PRO A 286 -4.45 15.17 8.99
N LEU A 287 -3.38 15.79 8.49
CA LEU A 287 -2.04 15.22 8.44
C LEU A 287 -1.07 16.18 9.13
N ALA A 288 -0.22 15.66 9.98
CA ALA A 288 0.86 16.40 10.58
C ALA A 288 2.18 15.64 10.43
N LEU A 289 3.26 16.35 10.16
CA LEU A 289 4.61 15.81 10.11
C LEU A 289 5.51 16.72 10.92
N ASN A 290 6.22 16.19 11.88
CA ASN A 290 7.24 16.89 12.63
C ASN A 290 8.59 16.20 12.44
N ALA A 291 9.67 16.96 12.40
CA ALA A 291 11.03 16.43 12.47
C ALA A 291 11.84 17.32 13.42
N LYS A 292 12.52 16.70 14.36
CA LYS A 292 13.36 17.43 15.32
C LYS A 292 14.51 18.13 14.59
N ASP A 293 15.20 17.39 13.74
CA ASP A 293 16.32 17.85 12.95
C ASP A 293 16.14 17.42 11.49
N CYS A 294 16.30 18.35 10.56
CA CYS A 294 16.29 18.10 9.13
C CYS A 294 17.53 18.74 8.51
N ASN A 295 18.44 17.91 7.98
CA ASN A 295 19.67 18.34 7.33
C ASN A 295 19.62 17.92 5.86
N VAL A 296 19.81 18.89 4.97
CA VAL A 296 19.89 18.67 3.52
C VAL A 296 21.21 19.26 3.03
N ASN A 297 22.03 18.43 2.38
CA ASN A 297 23.23 18.89 1.71
C ASN A 297 23.12 18.55 0.22
N LEU A 298 22.97 19.57 -0.62
CA LEU A 298 22.79 19.39 -2.06
C LEU A 298 24.11 19.04 -2.76
N ALA A 299 25.25 19.54 -2.28
CA ALA A 299 26.56 19.23 -2.85
C ALA A 299 26.93 17.75 -2.67
N SER A 300 26.65 17.16 -1.50
CA SER A 300 26.83 15.72 -1.24
C SER A 300 25.58 14.90 -1.52
N GLN A 301 24.48 15.54 -1.90
CA GLN A 301 23.18 14.93 -2.17
C GLN A 301 22.66 14.07 -1.01
N THR A 302 22.78 14.55 0.22
CA THR A 302 22.35 13.84 1.43
C THR A 302 21.18 14.51 2.11
N LEU A 303 20.32 13.70 2.71
CA LEU A 303 19.19 14.09 3.55
C LEU A 303 19.28 13.33 4.87
N GLU A 304 19.02 14.01 5.99
CA GLU A 304 18.84 13.41 7.29
C GLU A 304 17.61 14.01 7.98
N LEU A 305 16.67 13.17 8.36
CA LEU A 305 15.49 13.52 9.15
C LEU A 305 15.52 12.72 10.45
N ALA A 306 15.83 13.40 11.55
CA ALA A 306 15.85 12.79 12.87
C ALA A 306 14.62 13.20 13.69
N GLY A 307 14.16 12.29 14.58
CA GLY A 307 12.98 12.55 15.40
C GLY A 307 11.74 12.82 14.57
N LEU A 308 11.52 12.01 13.53
CA LEU A 308 10.34 12.08 12.68
C LEU A 308 9.11 11.61 13.46
N GLU A 309 8.08 12.44 13.48
CA GLU A 309 6.74 12.13 14.02
C GLU A 309 5.71 12.52 12.97
N ALA A 310 4.84 11.58 12.61
CA ALA A 310 3.74 11.84 11.69
C ALA A 310 2.42 11.42 12.34
N ASP A 311 1.39 12.21 12.14
CA ASP A 311 0.01 11.89 12.52
C ASP A 311 -0.89 11.94 11.30
N ALA A 312 -1.70 10.91 11.12
CA ALA A 312 -2.70 10.83 10.08
C ALA A 312 -4.04 10.42 10.70
N ALA A 313 -4.92 11.37 10.93
CA ALA A 313 -6.23 11.14 11.57
C ALA A 313 -6.15 10.38 12.91
N GLY A 314 -5.06 10.58 13.68
CA GLY A 314 -4.81 9.93 14.97
C GLY A 314 -4.00 8.63 14.87
N ALA A 315 -3.51 8.25 13.69
CA ALA A 315 -2.46 7.24 13.55
C ALA A 315 -1.09 7.90 13.75
N HIS A 316 -0.45 7.61 14.87
CA HIS A 316 0.84 8.20 15.24
C HIS A 316 2.01 7.31 14.81
N VAL A 317 2.88 7.86 13.96
CA VAL A 317 4.07 7.18 13.42
C VAL A 317 5.31 7.95 13.86
N THR A 318 6.29 7.25 14.41
CA THR A 318 7.60 7.79 14.77
C THR A 318 8.70 7.14 13.94
N GLY A 319 9.85 7.82 13.78
CA GLY A 319 10.94 7.23 13.03
C GLY A 319 12.11 8.16 12.75
N SER A 320 12.91 7.74 11.78
CA SER A 320 14.01 8.51 11.21
C SER A 320 14.18 8.17 9.73
N LEU A 321 14.74 9.08 8.96
CA LEU A 321 14.99 8.86 7.53
C LEU A 321 16.34 9.47 7.15
N THR A 322 17.13 8.73 6.40
CA THR A 322 18.36 9.20 5.75
C THR A 322 18.27 9.01 4.25
N GLY A 323 18.81 9.94 3.50
CA GLY A 323 18.83 9.91 2.03
C GLY A 323 20.23 10.09 1.49
N ALA A 324 20.52 9.41 0.40
CA ALA A 324 21.70 9.57 -0.42
C ALA A 324 21.30 9.73 -1.88
N GLU A 325 22.14 10.44 -2.66
CA GLU A 325 21.91 10.71 -4.08
C GLU A 325 20.53 11.31 -4.38
N ILE A 326 20.03 12.20 -3.46
CA ILE A 326 18.63 12.65 -3.43
C ILE A 326 18.16 13.37 -4.70
N LEU A 327 19.08 13.87 -5.55
CA LEU A 327 18.76 14.53 -6.81
C LEU A 327 18.81 13.58 -8.01
N ASP A 328 19.81 12.69 -8.09
CA ASP A 328 20.08 11.88 -9.27
C ASP A 328 19.45 10.48 -9.19
N ALA A 329 19.76 9.75 -8.14
CA ALA A 329 19.32 8.37 -7.92
C ALA A 329 18.88 8.15 -6.45
N PRO A 330 17.76 8.78 -6.02
CA PRO A 330 17.39 8.83 -4.60
C PRO A 330 17.31 7.46 -3.95
N SER A 331 18.05 7.31 -2.85
CA SER A 331 18.03 6.15 -1.96
C SER A 331 17.71 6.62 -0.55
N LEU A 332 16.52 6.28 -0.05
CA LEU A 332 16.08 6.62 1.30
C LEU A 332 16.09 5.37 2.18
N LYS A 333 16.61 5.50 3.39
CA LYS A 333 16.62 4.45 4.42
C LYS A 333 16.17 5.03 5.74
N GLY A 334 15.44 4.24 6.52
CA GLY A 334 15.00 4.71 7.83
C GLY A 334 14.27 3.65 8.62
N SER A 335 13.83 4.03 9.79
CA SER A 335 12.97 3.21 10.65
C SER A 335 11.63 3.89 10.85
N LEU A 336 10.57 3.11 10.88
CA LEU A 336 9.21 3.58 11.16
C LEU A 336 8.58 2.71 12.24
N LYS A 337 7.81 3.34 13.12
CA LYS A 337 7.03 2.70 14.16
C LYS A 337 5.66 3.36 14.22
N LEU A 338 4.60 2.59 14.03
CA LEU A 338 3.22 2.96 14.29
C LEU A 338 2.85 2.56 15.70
N ASP A 339 2.40 3.50 16.50
CA ASP A 339 1.89 3.22 17.84
C ASP A 339 0.55 2.45 17.77
N PRO A 340 0.16 1.75 18.85
CA PRO A 340 -1.07 0.96 18.86
C PRO A 340 -2.30 1.78 18.45
N LEU A 341 -3.04 1.28 17.47
CA LEU A 341 -4.17 1.96 16.83
C LEU A 341 -5.36 1.01 16.72
N ALA A 342 -6.57 1.47 17.08
CA ALA A 342 -7.82 0.76 16.81
C ALA A 342 -8.17 0.91 15.33
N LEU A 343 -7.84 -0.11 14.51
CA LEU A 343 -8.03 -0.07 13.06
C LEU A 343 -9.50 0.11 12.66
N ARG A 344 -10.41 -0.53 13.41
CA ARG A 344 -11.86 -0.44 13.21
C ARG A 344 -12.39 0.99 13.37
N GLU A 345 -11.83 1.77 14.29
CA GLU A 345 -12.21 3.17 14.53
C GLU A 345 -11.47 4.14 13.60
N TRP A 346 -10.27 3.76 13.14
CA TRP A 346 -9.44 4.61 12.31
C TRP A 346 -9.87 4.63 10.84
N LEU A 347 -10.23 3.48 10.25
CA LEU A 347 -10.66 3.38 8.85
C LEU A 347 -11.79 4.35 8.48
N PRO A 348 -12.86 4.52 9.31
CA PRO A 348 -13.91 5.49 9.02
C PRO A 348 -13.43 6.94 8.96
N LYS A 349 -12.38 7.29 9.72
CA LYS A 349 -11.78 8.64 9.67
C LYS A 349 -11.12 8.94 8.32
N LEU A 350 -10.79 7.89 7.55
CA LEU A 350 -10.30 7.97 6.18
C LEU A 350 -11.41 7.80 5.13
N GLY A 351 -12.68 7.73 5.53
CA GLY A 351 -13.80 7.46 4.62
C GLY A 351 -13.93 6.00 4.20
N ILE A 352 -13.15 5.10 4.80
CA ILE A 352 -13.17 3.66 4.50
C ILE A 352 -14.08 2.97 5.52
N ALA A 353 -15.14 2.32 5.05
CA ALA A 353 -16.02 1.55 5.96
C ALA A 353 -15.21 0.41 6.60
N ALA A 354 -15.30 0.30 7.93
CA ALA A 354 -14.68 -0.82 8.63
C ALA A 354 -15.26 -2.16 8.15
N PRO A 355 -14.46 -3.19 7.88
CA PRO A 355 -14.95 -4.50 7.47
C PRO A 355 -15.91 -5.09 8.51
N LYS A 356 -17.01 -5.68 8.04
CA LYS A 356 -17.86 -6.50 8.89
C LYS A 356 -17.15 -7.84 9.10
N THR A 357 -16.91 -8.21 10.31
CA THR A 357 -16.19 -9.43 10.70
C THR A 357 -17.08 -10.34 11.53
N THR A 358 -16.85 -11.67 11.46
CA THR A 358 -17.57 -12.66 12.26
C THR A 358 -17.40 -12.39 13.77
N ASP A 359 -16.19 -12.02 14.19
CA ASP A 359 -15.92 -11.56 15.53
C ASP A 359 -15.84 -10.02 15.56
N PRO A 360 -16.76 -9.33 16.25
CA PRO A 360 -16.73 -7.88 16.35
C PRO A 360 -15.54 -7.33 17.18
N LYS A 361 -14.81 -8.18 17.91
CA LYS A 361 -13.66 -7.82 18.76
C LYS A 361 -12.31 -7.87 18.04
N VAL A 362 -12.28 -8.08 16.72
CA VAL A 362 -11.05 -8.00 15.94
C VAL A 362 -10.88 -6.62 15.30
N LEU A 363 -9.68 -6.30 14.82
CA LEU A 363 -9.27 -5.01 14.29
C LEU A 363 -9.24 -3.89 15.35
N GLU A 364 -9.06 -4.27 16.63
CA GLU A 364 -9.00 -3.35 17.77
C GLU A 364 -7.57 -2.86 18.05
N GLN A 365 -6.54 -3.63 17.72
CA GLN A 365 -5.17 -3.27 17.99
C GLN A 365 -4.28 -3.56 16.78
N LEU A 366 -3.82 -2.51 16.11
CA LEU A 366 -2.78 -2.58 15.09
C LEU A 366 -1.56 -1.81 15.57
N SER A 367 -0.39 -2.42 15.55
CA SER A 367 0.89 -1.71 15.67
C SER A 367 1.90 -2.26 14.67
N PHE A 368 2.84 -1.43 14.30
CA PHE A 368 3.83 -1.79 13.28
C PHE A 368 5.18 -1.18 13.64
N SER A 369 6.26 -1.89 13.35
CA SER A 369 7.60 -1.34 13.24
C SER A 369 8.38 -2.03 12.13
N GLY A 370 9.31 -1.32 11.51
CA GLY A 370 10.14 -1.88 10.46
C GLY A 370 11.15 -0.87 9.92
N ASN A 371 12.13 -1.38 9.20
CA ASN A 371 13.14 -0.59 8.50
C ASN A 371 12.72 -0.45 7.04
N VAL A 372 12.63 0.79 6.56
CA VAL A 372 12.23 1.09 5.18
C VAL A 372 13.45 1.40 4.34
N GLN A 373 13.45 0.90 3.12
CA GLN A 373 14.38 1.29 2.08
C GLN A 373 13.60 1.59 0.81
N LEU A 374 13.77 2.80 0.27
CA LEU A 374 13.11 3.26 -0.94
C LEU A 374 14.15 3.76 -1.92
N THR A 375 14.05 3.31 -3.17
CA THR A 375 14.85 3.80 -4.29
C THR A 375 13.92 4.25 -5.42
N LYS A 376 14.47 4.79 -6.49
CA LYS A 376 13.70 5.14 -7.68
C LYS A 376 12.96 3.92 -8.30
N ALA A 377 13.51 2.72 -8.10
CA ALA A 377 13.00 1.49 -8.72
C ALA A 377 12.34 0.51 -7.77
N SER A 378 12.58 0.61 -6.45
CA SER A 378 12.18 -0.39 -5.47
C SER A 378 11.76 0.20 -4.14
N ALA A 379 10.95 -0.53 -3.39
CA ALA A 379 10.63 -0.24 -2.00
C ALA A 379 10.65 -1.53 -1.19
N GLU A 380 11.28 -1.50 -0.03
CA GLU A 380 11.35 -2.65 0.88
C GLU A 380 11.12 -2.20 2.32
N VAL A 381 10.42 -3.02 3.07
CA VAL A 381 10.30 -2.92 4.52
C VAL A 381 10.86 -4.21 5.10
N GLY A 382 11.98 -4.09 5.77
CA GLY A 382 12.64 -5.19 6.50
C GLY A 382 12.38 -5.10 7.99
N ASP A 383 12.78 -6.14 8.72
CA ASP A 383 12.63 -6.25 10.18
C ASP A 383 11.22 -5.92 10.67
N ILE A 384 10.23 -6.27 9.86
CA ILE A 384 8.82 -6.03 10.17
C ILE A 384 8.45 -6.71 11.48
N VAL A 385 7.85 -5.96 12.38
CA VAL A 385 7.06 -6.48 13.50
C VAL A 385 5.70 -5.82 13.43
N LEU A 386 4.72 -6.55 12.90
CA LEU A 386 3.32 -6.12 12.86
C LEU A 386 2.53 -6.94 13.88
N LYS A 387 1.78 -6.27 14.74
CA LYS A 387 0.83 -6.89 15.64
C LYS A 387 -0.57 -6.48 15.23
N LEU A 388 -1.42 -7.45 14.98
CA LEU A 388 -2.84 -7.24 14.74
C LEU A 388 -3.63 -8.12 15.72
N ASP A 389 -4.27 -7.50 16.67
CA ASP A 389 -4.95 -8.16 17.79
C ASP A 389 -4.01 -9.15 18.50
N ASP A 390 -4.29 -10.45 18.45
CA ASP A 390 -3.49 -11.54 19.01
C ASP A 390 -2.48 -12.17 18.03
N THR A 391 -2.38 -11.63 16.81
CA THR A 391 -1.46 -12.08 15.76
C THR A 391 -0.20 -11.23 15.73
N THR A 392 0.98 -11.86 15.69
CA THR A 392 2.26 -11.17 15.42
C THR A 392 2.85 -11.68 14.10
N MET A 393 3.11 -10.78 13.18
CA MET A 393 3.82 -11.05 11.92
C MET A 393 5.19 -10.40 11.95
N ARG A 394 6.22 -11.13 11.52
CA ARG A 394 7.61 -10.68 11.40
C ARG A 394 8.14 -10.99 10.01
N GLY A 395 9.17 -10.25 9.57
CA GLY A 395 9.85 -10.56 8.33
C GLY A 395 10.12 -9.37 7.45
N MET A 396 10.03 -9.57 6.13
CA MET A 396 10.24 -8.53 5.14
C MET A 396 9.18 -8.59 4.04
N LEU A 397 8.86 -7.42 3.49
CA LEU A 397 7.95 -7.24 2.36
C LEU A 397 8.46 -6.10 1.48
N GLY A 398 8.46 -6.28 0.17
CA GLY A 398 8.88 -5.21 -0.73
C GLY A 398 8.42 -5.38 -2.16
N VAL A 399 8.54 -4.30 -2.90
CA VAL A 399 8.45 -4.25 -4.37
C VAL A 399 9.89 -4.16 -4.88
N ALA A 400 10.41 -5.25 -5.42
CA ALA A 400 11.79 -5.33 -5.89
C ALA A 400 12.02 -4.49 -7.15
N ASP A 401 10.97 -4.25 -7.93
CA ASP A 401 11.00 -3.40 -9.11
C ASP A 401 9.58 -2.88 -9.41
N PHE A 402 9.41 -1.56 -9.42
CA PHE A 402 8.13 -0.90 -9.67
C PHE A 402 7.61 -1.11 -11.09
N ALA A 403 8.51 -1.20 -12.07
CA ALA A 403 8.12 -1.34 -13.48
C ALA A 403 7.43 -2.69 -13.73
N SER A 404 7.99 -3.77 -13.19
CA SER A 404 7.42 -5.12 -13.27
C SER A 404 6.50 -5.46 -12.11
N LYS A 405 6.33 -4.56 -11.12
CA LYS A 405 5.57 -4.77 -9.88
C LYS A 405 5.96 -6.06 -9.15
N ALA A 406 7.26 -6.36 -9.15
CA ALA A 406 7.82 -7.59 -8.58
C ALA A 406 7.75 -7.56 -7.05
N LEU A 407 6.80 -8.26 -6.47
CA LEU A 407 6.66 -8.42 -5.02
C LEU A 407 7.65 -9.45 -4.49
N ARG A 408 8.29 -9.15 -3.37
CA ARG A 408 9.10 -10.08 -2.57
C ARG A 408 8.64 -10.07 -1.13
N PHE A 409 8.58 -11.23 -0.50
CA PHE A 409 8.26 -11.32 0.91
C PHE A 409 8.88 -12.55 1.56
N ASP A 410 9.19 -12.44 2.84
CA ASP A 410 9.52 -13.53 3.74
C ASP A 410 8.87 -13.20 5.09
N LEU A 411 7.74 -13.88 5.36
CA LEU A 411 6.86 -13.53 6.47
C LEU A 411 6.70 -14.72 7.41
N ASN A 412 6.79 -14.44 8.68
CA ASN A 412 6.56 -15.39 9.77
C ASN A 412 5.45 -14.85 10.68
N VAL A 413 4.36 -15.59 10.77
CA VAL A 413 3.19 -15.31 11.61
C VAL A 413 3.19 -16.31 12.77
N ASP A 414 3.07 -15.84 14.00
CA ASP A 414 3.01 -16.72 15.18
C ASP A 414 1.71 -17.54 15.21
N ARG A 415 0.57 -16.86 15.14
CA ARG A 415 -0.75 -17.46 15.07
C ARG A 415 -1.73 -16.57 14.33
N ILE A 416 -2.73 -17.15 13.71
CA ILE A 416 -3.87 -16.42 13.14
C ILE A 416 -5.14 -17.27 13.16
N ASN A 417 -6.22 -16.70 13.64
CA ASN A 417 -7.55 -17.25 13.42
C ASN A 417 -8.25 -16.43 12.32
N ALA A 418 -8.10 -16.90 11.07
CA ALA A 418 -8.64 -16.19 9.91
C ALA A 418 -10.17 -16.11 9.92
N ASP A 419 -10.84 -17.10 10.52
CA ASP A 419 -12.31 -17.17 10.56
C ASP A 419 -12.93 -16.00 11.31
N ARG A 420 -12.21 -15.42 12.29
CA ARG A 420 -12.66 -14.23 13.03
C ARG A 420 -12.78 -12.99 12.15
N TYR A 421 -11.96 -12.89 11.11
CA TYR A 421 -11.86 -11.73 10.22
C TYR A 421 -12.75 -11.86 8.96
N LEU A 422 -13.30 -13.05 8.69
CA LEU A 422 -14.21 -13.26 7.59
C LEU A 422 -15.54 -12.50 7.82
N PRO A 423 -16.24 -12.11 6.74
CA PRO A 423 -17.59 -11.56 6.88
C PRO A 423 -18.50 -12.56 7.61
N PRO A 424 -19.42 -12.09 8.47
CA PRO A 424 -20.40 -12.96 9.10
C PRO A 424 -21.23 -13.64 8.01
N SER A 425 -21.43 -14.96 8.14
CA SER A 425 -22.37 -15.70 7.30
C SER A 425 -23.74 -15.03 7.45
N SER A 426 -24.43 -14.77 6.34
CA SER A 426 -25.77 -14.18 6.39
C SER A 426 -26.66 -15.04 7.25
N ASP A 427 -27.31 -14.46 8.29
CA ASP A 427 -28.29 -15.09 9.20
C ASP A 427 -29.59 -15.58 8.52
N LYS A 428 -29.64 -15.53 7.20
CA LYS A 428 -30.68 -16.27 6.50
C LYS A 428 -30.28 -17.74 6.57
N PRO A 429 -31.07 -18.61 7.24
CA PRO A 429 -30.88 -20.03 7.10
C PRO A 429 -30.87 -20.27 5.59
N ALA A 430 -29.69 -20.63 5.06
CA ALA A 430 -29.62 -21.06 3.69
C ALA A 430 -30.68 -22.15 3.58
N ALA A 431 -31.69 -21.93 2.74
CA ALA A 431 -32.61 -22.99 2.37
C ALA A 431 -31.70 -24.15 2.05
N LYS A 432 -31.92 -25.33 2.64
CA LYS A 432 -31.04 -26.52 2.55
C LYS A 432 -30.62 -26.87 1.12
N ASP A 433 -31.12 -26.18 0.12
CA ASP A 433 -30.90 -26.34 -1.32
C ASP A 433 -30.40 -25.05 -2.04
N ALA A 434 -30.14 -23.93 -1.36
CA ALA A 434 -29.62 -22.73 -1.99
C ALA A 434 -28.11 -22.91 -2.23
N LYS A 435 -27.72 -23.31 -3.46
CA LYS A 435 -26.32 -23.23 -3.93
C LYS A 435 -25.81 -21.81 -3.74
N GLN A 436 -24.75 -21.63 -2.98
CA GLN A 436 -24.02 -20.37 -2.96
C GLN A 436 -23.57 -20.06 -4.39
N PRO A 437 -23.58 -18.78 -4.82
CA PRO A 437 -23.06 -18.44 -6.13
C PRO A 437 -21.61 -18.90 -6.26
N PRO A 438 -21.21 -19.47 -7.40
CA PRO A 438 -19.86 -19.97 -7.59
C PRO A 438 -18.83 -18.83 -7.45
N THR A 439 -17.75 -19.08 -6.73
CA THR A 439 -16.67 -18.09 -6.56
C THR A 439 -15.88 -17.99 -7.88
N GLU A 440 -15.83 -16.81 -8.46
CA GLU A 440 -15.03 -16.55 -9.66
C GLU A 440 -13.53 -16.61 -9.40
N ILE A 441 -12.79 -17.20 -10.32
CA ILE A 441 -11.32 -17.21 -10.29
C ILE A 441 -10.83 -15.93 -10.96
N PRO A 442 -10.12 -15.03 -10.26
CA PRO A 442 -9.74 -13.72 -10.78
C PRO A 442 -8.54 -13.82 -11.76
N VAL A 443 -8.78 -14.39 -12.95
CA VAL A 443 -7.75 -14.69 -13.97
C VAL A 443 -6.92 -13.48 -14.33
N ASP A 444 -7.55 -12.30 -14.50
CA ASP A 444 -6.84 -11.07 -14.89
C ASP A 444 -5.91 -10.54 -13.78
N MET A 445 -6.27 -10.73 -12.52
CA MET A 445 -5.42 -10.40 -11.38
C MET A 445 -4.24 -11.37 -11.29
N LEU A 446 -4.50 -12.68 -11.42
CA LEU A 446 -3.46 -13.73 -11.41
C LEU A 446 -2.48 -13.56 -12.55
N ARG A 447 -2.94 -13.14 -13.75
CA ARG A 447 -2.09 -12.88 -14.92
C ARG A 447 -1.09 -11.76 -14.67
N LYS A 448 -1.50 -10.74 -13.92
CA LYS A 448 -0.67 -9.55 -13.60
C LYS A 448 0.19 -9.76 -12.36
N LEU A 449 -0.02 -10.84 -11.62
CA LEU A 449 0.70 -11.08 -10.38
C LEU A 449 2.15 -11.46 -10.69
N ASN A 450 3.08 -10.69 -10.10
CA ASN A 450 4.50 -10.98 -10.11
C ASN A 450 4.96 -10.98 -8.64
N ALA A 451 5.06 -12.17 -8.05
CA ALA A 451 5.33 -12.31 -6.62
C ALA A 451 6.21 -13.54 -6.34
N ARG A 452 7.17 -13.38 -5.43
CA ARG A 452 8.01 -14.47 -4.94
C ARG A 452 8.25 -14.30 -3.45
N GLY A 453 8.00 -15.36 -2.68
CA GLY A 453 8.28 -15.30 -1.24
C GLY A 453 7.89 -16.57 -0.51
N GLN A 454 8.04 -16.49 0.81
CA GLN A 454 7.66 -17.55 1.74
C GLN A 454 6.78 -16.96 2.85
N LEU A 455 5.79 -17.74 3.25
CA LEU A 455 4.96 -17.47 4.42
C LEU A 455 5.06 -18.67 5.36
N SER A 456 5.44 -18.43 6.60
CA SER A 456 5.42 -19.42 7.67
C SER A 456 4.39 -19.00 8.71
N VAL A 457 3.56 -19.92 9.17
CA VAL A 457 2.55 -19.66 10.23
C VAL A 457 2.67 -20.73 11.29
N GLY A 458 2.86 -20.33 12.54
CA GLY A 458 2.96 -21.26 13.68
C GLY A 458 1.66 -22.02 13.90
N GLU A 459 0.55 -21.30 13.99
CA GLU A 459 -0.80 -21.84 14.11
C GLU A 459 -1.79 -21.02 13.25
N ALA A 460 -2.54 -21.69 12.38
CA ALA A 460 -3.58 -21.09 11.57
C ALA A 460 -4.91 -21.80 11.77
N ILE A 461 -5.97 -21.05 11.99
CA ILE A 461 -7.35 -21.56 11.97
C ILE A 461 -8.02 -20.96 10.74
N PHE A 462 -8.49 -21.81 9.85
CA PHE A 462 -9.20 -21.43 8.62
C PHE A 462 -10.27 -22.47 8.27
N ALA A 463 -11.48 -22.01 7.97
CA ALA A 463 -12.67 -22.85 7.70
C ALA A 463 -12.90 -23.89 8.82
N GLY A 464 -12.76 -23.49 10.08
CA GLY A 464 -12.86 -24.36 11.26
C GLY A 464 -11.67 -25.29 11.49
N MET A 465 -10.79 -25.48 10.50
CA MET A 465 -9.65 -26.38 10.59
C MET A 465 -8.44 -25.73 11.25
N THR A 466 -7.71 -26.48 12.05
CA THR A 466 -6.47 -26.03 12.69
C THR A 466 -5.25 -26.63 11.99
N PHE A 467 -4.37 -25.76 11.53
CA PHE A 467 -3.08 -26.07 10.93
C PHE A 467 -1.97 -25.55 11.83
N THR A 468 -0.92 -26.33 11.97
CA THR A 468 0.29 -25.90 12.70
C THR A 468 1.51 -26.05 11.81
N LYS A 469 2.55 -25.21 12.07
CA LYS A 469 3.80 -25.23 11.29
C LYS A 469 3.56 -25.09 9.78
N LEU A 470 2.57 -24.28 9.40
CA LEU A 470 2.27 -24.01 7.99
C LEU A 470 3.46 -23.31 7.33
N ARG A 471 3.89 -23.83 6.19
CA ARG A 471 4.87 -23.20 5.29
C ARG A 471 4.30 -23.16 3.89
N LEU A 472 4.35 -21.99 3.28
CA LEU A 472 3.82 -21.76 1.94
C LEU A 472 4.86 -20.96 1.13
N GLY A 473 5.45 -21.60 0.13
CA GLY A 473 6.25 -20.94 -0.88
C GLY A 473 5.34 -20.44 -2.00
N VAL A 474 5.54 -19.21 -2.45
CA VAL A 474 4.78 -18.57 -3.54
C VAL A 474 5.73 -18.16 -4.65
N ASN A 475 5.41 -18.56 -5.88
CA ASN A 475 6.09 -18.10 -7.07
C ASN A 475 5.03 -17.79 -8.14
N ALA A 476 4.87 -16.52 -8.46
CA ALA A 476 3.90 -16.03 -9.44
C ALA A 476 4.61 -15.17 -10.48
N ARG A 477 4.52 -15.55 -11.73
CA ARG A 477 5.10 -14.81 -12.84
C ARG A 477 4.36 -15.11 -14.15
N GLU A 478 4.10 -14.06 -14.94
CA GLU A 478 3.53 -14.20 -16.29
C GLU A 478 2.26 -15.04 -16.36
N GLY A 479 1.38 -14.90 -15.36
CA GLY A 479 0.12 -15.64 -15.29
C GLY A 479 0.23 -17.07 -14.74
N LYS A 480 1.42 -17.52 -14.36
CA LYS A 480 1.63 -18.82 -13.71
C LYS A 480 1.90 -18.60 -12.23
N VAL A 481 1.08 -19.18 -11.38
CA VAL A 481 1.21 -19.11 -9.93
C VAL A 481 1.43 -20.52 -9.40
N ARG A 482 2.45 -20.69 -8.56
CA ARG A 482 2.75 -21.96 -7.89
C ARG A 482 2.90 -21.74 -6.40
N PHE A 483 2.23 -22.55 -5.63
CA PHE A 483 2.34 -22.64 -4.18
C PHE A 483 3.13 -23.91 -3.83
N TYR A 484 4.44 -23.77 -3.64
CA TYR A 484 5.35 -24.87 -3.34
C TYR A 484 6.63 -24.40 -2.61
N PRO A 485 7.06 -25.08 -1.52
CA PRO A 485 6.30 -26.13 -0.85
C PRO A 485 5.05 -25.55 -0.16
N SER A 486 3.99 -26.38 -0.06
CA SER A 486 2.87 -26.15 0.83
C SER A 486 2.89 -27.26 1.87
N GLU A 487 3.24 -26.93 3.12
CA GLU A 487 3.44 -27.91 4.18
C GLU A 487 2.71 -27.47 5.45
N ALA A 488 2.07 -28.41 6.14
CA ALA A 488 1.46 -28.15 7.44
C ALA A 488 1.40 -29.42 8.28
N ALA A 489 1.37 -29.28 9.59
CA ALA A 489 0.89 -30.33 10.47
C ALA A 489 -0.57 -30.08 10.83
N MET A 490 -1.40 -31.10 10.77
CA MET A 490 -2.82 -31.01 11.07
C MET A 490 -3.32 -32.32 11.71
N TYR A 491 -4.12 -32.21 12.75
CA TYR A 491 -4.75 -33.35 13.43
C TYR A 491 -3.83 -34.54 13.73
N GLY A 492 -2.59 -34.25 14.18
CA GLY A 492 -1.58 -35.26 14.50
C GLY A 492 -0.86 -35.87 13.30
N GLY A 493 -1.21 -35.52 12.08
CA GLY A 493 -0.57 -35.91 10.84
C GLY A 493 0.15 -34.76 10.15
N GLN A 494 0.51 -34.96 8.89
CA GLN A 494 1.22 -34.00 8.04
C GLN A 494 0.52 -33.87 6.69
N TYR A 495 0.56 -32.64 6.19
CA TYR A 495 0.15 -32.27 4.84
C TYR A 495 1.37 -31.74 4.08
N ARG A 496 1.49 -32.11 2.80
CA ARG A 496 2.42 -31.56 1.84
C ARG A 496 1.73 -31.43 0.48
N GLY A 497 1.87 -30.28 -0.16
CA GLY A 497 1.18 -29.99 -1.41
C GLY A 497 2.03 -29.20 -2.40
N ASP A 498 1.63 -29.30 -3.67
CA ASP A 498 2.10 -28.49 -4.79
C ASP A 498 0.89 -28.06 -5.61
N ILE A 499 0.52 -26.80 -5.48
CA ILE A 499 -0.64 -26.21 -6.16
C ILE A 499 -0.14 -25.32 -7.28
N GLY A 500 -0.51 -25.61 -8.53
CA GLY A 500 -0.24 -24.81 -9.70
C GLY A 500 -1.51 -24.18 -10.28
N ILE A 501 -1.43 -22.90 -10.65
CA ILE A 501 -2.49 -22.17 -11.37
C ILE A 501 -1.89 -21.55 -12.61
N ASP A 502 -2.40 -21.90 -13.78
CA ASP A 502 -2.05 -21.27 -15.05
C ASP A 502 -3.24 -20.39 -15.52
N ALA A 503 -3.05 -19.08 -15.41
CA ALA A 503 -3.99 -18.04 -15.81
C ALA A 503 -3.58 -17.34 -17.12
N THR A 504 -2.71 -17.95 -17.94
CA THR A 504 -2.28 -17.37 -19.22
C THR A 504 -3.40 -17.35 -20.27
N GLY A 505 -4.32 -18.33 -20.20
CA GLY A 505 -5.50 -18.42 -21.05
C GLY A 505 -6.70 -17.59 -20.55
N SER A 506 -7.85 -17.75 -21.23
CA SER A 506 -9.13 -17.12 -20.82
C SER A 506 -9.81 -17.83 -19.65
N VAL A 507 -9.32 -19.03 -19.30
CA VAL A 507 -9.81 -19.89 -18.22
C VAL A 507 -8.60 -20.34 -17.40
N ALA A 508 -8.71 -20.31 -16.09
CA ALA A 508 -7.63 -20.79 -15.22
C ALA A 508 -7.56 -22.33 -15.27
N ARG A 509 -6.35 -22.87 -15.40
CA ARG A 509 -6.05 -24.27 -15.22
C ARG A 509 -5.40 -24.47 -13.86
N VAL A 510 -5.93 -25.37 -13.05
CA VAL A 510 -5.44 -25.68 -11.71
C VAL A 510 -4.86 -27.10 -11.72
N THR A 511 -3.72 -27.28 -11.09
CA THR A 511 -3.09 -28.60 -10.85
C THR A 511 -2.83 -28.75 -9.36
N LEU A 512 -3.11 -29.92 -8.82
CA LEU A 512 -2.95 -30.29 -7.41
C LEU A 512 -2.13 -31.57 -7.33
N ASP A 513 -1.09 -31.60 -6.51
CA ASP A 513 -0.34 -32.80 -6.10
C ASP A 513 -0.22 -32.78 -4.58
N GLU A 514 -1.18 -33.42 -3.90
CA GLU A 514 -1.40 -33.28 -2.46
C GLU A 514 -1.16 -34.60 -1.73
N HIS A 515 -0.45 -34.55 -0.63
CA HIS A 515 -0.05 -35.68 0.18
C HIS A 515 -0.45 -35.43 1.63
N VAL A 516 -1.31 -36.27 2.15
CA VAL A 516 -1.73 -36.28 3.55
C VAL A 516 -1.27 -37.56 4.20
N SER A 517 -0.67 -37.51 5.38
CA SER A 517 -0.20 -38.67 6.09
C SER A 517 -0.51 -38.62 7.58
N GLY A 518 -1.08 -39.70 8.10
CA GLY A 518 -1.32 -39.93 9.53
C GLY A 518 -2.30 -38.98 10.20
N VAL A 519 -3.20 -38.34 9.45
CA VAL A 519 -4.20 -37.42 9.97
C VAL A 519 -5.32 -38.16 10.70
N SER A 520 -5.64 -37.69 11.93
CA SER A 520 -6.77 -38.23 12.70
C SER A 520 -8.10 -37.74 12.13
N PHE A 521 -8.94 -38.67 11.64
CA PHE A 521 -10.18 -38.33 10.94
C PHE A 521 -11.30 -37.83 11.86
N ALA A 522 -11.42 -38.35 13.08
CA ALA A 522 -12.50 -37.91 13.97
C ALA A 522 -12.51 -36.41 14.24
N PRO A 523 -11.39 -35.75 14.65
CA PRO A 523 -11.36 -34.29 14.81
C PRO A 523 -11.46 -33.55 13.46
N LEU A 524 -10.86 -34.07 12.36
CA LEU A 524 -10.97 -33.48 11.05
C LEU A 524 -12.43 -33.44 10.56
N PHE A 525 -13.17 -34.53 10.66
CA PHE A 525 -14.59 -34.60 10.27
C PHE A 525 -15.50 -33.81 11.20
N LYS A 526 -15.12 -33.67 12.47
CA LYS A 526 -15.83 -32.81 13.40
C LYS A 526 -15.77 -31.33 12.95
N ASP A 527 -14.58 -30.88 12.59
CA ASP A 527 -14.37 -29.48 12.19
C ASP A 527 -14.93 -29.17 10.78
N LEU A 528 -14.83 -30.14 9.83
CA LEU A 528 -15.33 -29.96 8.46
C LEU A 528 -16.84 -30.19 8.30
N PHE A 529 -17.40 -31.17 9.02
CA PHE A 529 -18.74 -31.69 8.75
C PHE A 529 -19.63 -31.78 10.01
N GLU A 530 -19.13 -31.26 11.14
CA GLU A 530 -19.81 -31.35 12.45
C GLU A 530 -20.18 -32.80 12.85
N THR A 531 -19.44 -33.78 12.33
CA THR A 531 -19.70 -35.22 12.55
C THR A 531 -18.41 -35.95 12.92
N THR A 532 -18.55 -37.03 13.71
CA THR A 532 -17.45 -37.93 14.06
C THR A 532 -17.71 -39.37 13.57
N ARG A 533 -18.46 -39.52 12.47
CA ARG A 533 -18.91 -40.86 11.98
C ARG A 533 -17.78 -41.77 11.54
N VAL A 534 -16.60 -41.24 11.25
CA VAL A 534 -15.42 -42.03 10.90
C VAL A 534 -14.26 -41.64 11.79
N SER A 535 -13.65 -42.58 12.47
CA SER A 535 -12.41 -42.41 13.22
C SER A 535 -11.28 -43.21 12.59
N GLY A 536 -10.04 -42.92 13.00
CA GLY A 536 -8.83 -43.61 12.50
C GLY A 536 -7.77 -42.61 12.04
N LYS A 537 -6.62 -43.13 11.62
CA LYS A 537 -5.51 -42.33 11.05
C LYS A 537 -5.50 -42.49 9.53
N GLY A 538 -5.68 -41.36 8.82
CA GLY A 538 -5.77 -41.35 7.37
C GLY A 538 -4.51 -40.88 6.68
N SER A 539 -4.26 -41.46 5.51
CA SER A 539 -3.28 -40.99 4.53
C SER A 539 -3.93 -40.95 3.16
N ALA A 540 -3.59 -39.97 2.34
CA ALA A 540 -4.10 -39.85 0.98
C ALA A 540 -3.07 -39.20 0.06
N ASN A 541 -3.06 -39.63 -1.22
CA ASN A 541 -2.35 -38.95 -2.30
C ASN A 541 -3.38 -38.55 -3.35
N ILE A 542 -3.36 -37.30 -3.72
CA ILE A 542 -4.36 -36.69 -4.60
C ILE A 542 -3.62 -35.94 -5.71
N LYS A 543 -3.78 -36.39 -6.96
CA LYS A 543 -3.25 -35.74 -8.14
C LYS A 543 -4.40 -35.38 -9.06
N LEU A 544 -4.73 -34.10 -9.10
CA LEU A 544 -5.86 -33.62 -9.89
C LEU A 544 -5.45 -32.45 -10.78
N ALA A 545 -6.11 -32.32 -11.91
CA ALA A 545 -6.03 -31.16 -12.77
C ALA A 545 -7.43 -30.80 -13.29
N GLY A 546 -7.70 -29.50 -13.41
CA GLY A 546 -8.98 -29.02 -13.94
C GLY A 546 -8.86 -27.64 -14.51
N ALA A 547 -9.90 -27.17 -15.17
CA ALA A 547 -9.96 -25.81 -15.73
C ALA A 547 -11.35 -25.20 -15.52
N GLY A 548 -11.42 -23.95 -15.12
CA GLY A 548 -12.70 -23.28 -14.86
C GLY A 548 -12.56 -21.77 -14.75
N ARG A 549 -13.66 -21.04 -14.93
CA ARG A 549 -13.78 -19.62 -14.62
C ARG A 549 -14.14 -19.38 -13.17
N ASN A 550 -14.76 -20.38 -12.57
CA ASN A 550 -15.21 -20.37 -11.18
C ASN A 550 -15.06 -21.79 -10.57
N THR A 551 -15.34 -21.91 -9.31
CA THR A 551 -15.20 -23.18 -8.56
C THR A 551 -16.09 -24.29 -9.10
N ASP A 552 -17.31 -23.98 -9.56
CA ASP A 552 -18.24 -24.98 -10.10
C ASP A 552 -17.74 -25.54 -11.45
N ASP A 553 -17.24 -24.67 -12.33
CA ASP A 553 -16.66 -25.09 -13.60
C ASP A 553 -15.40 -25.93 -13.39
N LEU A 554 -14.55 -25.51 -12.41
CA LEU A 554 -13.36 -26.27 -12.04
C LEU A 554 -13.74 -27.68 -11.56
N MET A 555 -14.72 -27.80 -10.66
CA MET A 555 -15.18 -29.11 -10.17
C MET A 555 -15.69 -30.04 -11.29
N LYS A 556 -16.34 -29.50 -12.33
CA LYS A 556 -16.85 -30.27 -13.48
C LYS A 556 -15.77 -30.78 -14.44
N THR A 557 -14.57 -30.24 -14.34
CA THR A 557 -13.45 -30.53 -15.24
C THR A 557 -12.28 -31.21 -14.53
N LEU A 558 -12.46 -31.61 -13.25
CA LEU A 558 -11.40 -32.27 -12.49
C LEU A 558 -11.15 -33.69 -13.04
N ASP A 559 -9.91 -33.91 -13.46
CA ASP A 559 -9.38 -35.20 -13.89
C ASP A 559 -8.19 -35.61 -13.02
N GLY A 560 -7.96 -36.89 -12.81
CA GLY A 560 -6.77 -37.36 -12.11
C GLY A 560 -6.95 -38.61 -11.27
N THR A 561 -6.20 -38.73 -10.19
CA THR A 561 -6.18 -39.92 -9.33
C THR A 561 -6.22 -39.52 -7.86
N VAL A 562 -6.86 -40.38 -7.07
CA VAL A 562 -6.92 -40.28 -5.61
C VAL A 562 -6.65 -41.69 -5.06
N ASP A 563 -5.71 -41.82 -4.15
CA ASP A 563 -5.57 -43.02 -3.33
C ASP A 563 -5.66 -42.64 -1.85
N PHE A 564 -6.23 -43.51 -1.04
CA PHE A 564 -6.39 -43.28 0.38
C PHE A 564 -6.28 -44.56 1.19
N ASN A 565 -5.80 -44.41 2.41
CA ASN A 565 -5.69 -45.46 3.41
C ASN A 565 -6.04 -44.87 4.79
N VAL A 566 -6.98 -45.51 5.48
CA VAL A 566 -7.32 -45.21 6.87
C VAL A 566 -7.04 -46.41 7.71
N ALA A 567 -6.15 -46.30 8.66
CA ALA A 567 -5.76 -47.39 9.56
C ALA A 567 -6.38 -47.19 10.96
N ASP A 568 -6.60 -48.31 11.65
CA ASP A 568 -7.01 -48.38 13.06
C ASP A 568 -8.23 -47.50 13.37
N GLY A 569 -9.24 -47.58 12.52
CA GLY A 569 -10.42 -46.73 12.58
C GLY A 569 -11.68 -47.45 13.05
N ALA A 570 -12.77 -46.70 13.05
CA ALA A 570 -14.10 -47.22 13.25
C ALA A 570 -15.17 -46.40 12.51
N LEU A 571 -16.24 -47.04 12.16
CA LEU A 571 -17.52 -46.40 11.83
C LEU A 571 -18.27 -46.15 13.13
N GLU A 572 -18.34 -44.90 13.54
CA GLU A 572 -19.04 -44.49 14.77
C GLU A 572 -20.54 -44.31 14.49
N GLY A 573 -21.38 -44.70 15.42
CA GLY A 573 -22.84 -44.63 15.27
C GLY A 573 -23.45 -45.78 14.46
N ALA A 574 -22.63 -46.76 14.00
CA ALA A 574 -23.08 -47.92 13.25
C ALA A 574 -22.46 -49.19 13.84
N ASP A 575 -23.29 -50.20 14.17
CA ASP A 575 -22.88 -51.55 14.52
C ASP A 575 -23.30 -52.48 13.39
N LEU A 576 -22.39 -52.67 12.42
CA LEU A 576 -22.67 -53.55 11.26
C LEU A 576 -22.89 -54.97 11.66
N TRP A 577 -22.22 -55.45 12.74
CA TRP A 577 -22.41 -56.79 13.23
C TRP A 577 -23.84 -56.98 13.80
N TYR A 578 -24.32 -56.01 14.56
CA TYR A 578 -25.70 -56.01 15.05
C TYR A 578 -26.73 -56.00 13.90
N GLU A 579 -26.53 -55.17 12.89
CA GLU A 579 -27.44 -55.06 11.75
C GLU A 579 -27.48 -56.38 10.92
N ILE A 580 -26.33 -57.05 10.78
CA ILE A 580 -26.24 -58.38 10.16
C ILE A 580 -27.05 -59.42 10.97
N ARG A 581 -26.88 -59.47 12.28
CA ARG A 581 -27.64 -60.36 13.17
C ARG A 581 -29.14 -60.07 13.10
N ARG A 582 -29.51 -58.81 13.10
CA ARG A 582 -30.90 -58.35 12.99
C ARG A 582 -31.51 -58.73 11.65
N ALA A 583 -30.84 -58.55 10.55
CA ALA A 583 -31.30 -58.97 9.23
C ALA A 583 -31.49 -60.47 9.13
N ARG A 584 -30.59 -61.30 9.68
CA ARG A 584 -30.70 -62.76 9.77
C ARG A 584 -31.90 -63.16 10.62
N ALA A 585 -32.08 -62.58 11.80
CA ALA A 585 -33.23 -62.86 12.68
C ALA A 585 -34.55 -62.56 11.96
N LEU A 586 -34.63 -61.45 11.23
CA LEU A 586 -35.79 -61.13 10.42
C LEU A 586 -36.06 -62.16 9.33
N LEU A 587 -35.05 -62.63 8.60
CA LEU A 587 -35.17 -63.67 7.56
C LEU A 587 -35.61 -64.99 8.13
N LYS A 588 -35.14 -65.33 9.34
CA LYS A 588 -35.49 -66.56 10.04
C LYS A 588 -36.76 -66.48 10.90
N ARG A 589 -37.43 -65.30 10.92
CA ARG A 589 -38.59 -64.99 11.76
C ARG A 589 -38.32 -65.21 13.26
N GLN A 590 -37.11 -64.87 13.69
CA GLN A 590 -36.65 -64.88 15.09
C GLN A 590 -36.79 -63.50 15.73
N ALA A 591 -36.74 -63.45 17.06
CA ALA A 591 -36.70 -62.19 17.79
C ALA A 591 -35.44 -61.37 17.43
N ALA A 592 -35.55 -60.04 17.45
CA ALA A 592 -34.41 -59.20 17.20
C ALA A 592 -33.31 -59.45 18.27
N PRO A 593 -32.04 -59.49 17.89
CA PRO A 593 -30.94 -59.67 18.85
C PRO A 593 -30.82 -58.48 19.78
N GLU A 594 -30.30 -58.66 20.97
CA GLU A 594 -29.96 -57.58 21.88
C GLU A 594 -28.77 -56.79 21.32
N ARG A 595 -28.79 -55.49 21.53
CA ARG A 595 -27.63 -54.62 21.22
C ARG A 595 -26.55 -54.80 22.28
N ALA A 596 -25.29 -54.77 21.88
CA ALA A 596 -24.19 -54.66 22.79
C ALA A 596 -24.28 -53.36 23.65
N ALA A 597 -23.82 -53.44 24.89
CA ALA A 597 -23.77 -52.28 25.75
C ALA A 597 -22.77 -51.25 25.19
N GLY A 598 -23.20 -49.97 25.13
CA GLY A 598 -22.38 -48.89 24.65
C GLY A 598 -22.84 -48.26 23.30
N PRO A 599 -22.19 -47.20 22.83
CA PRO A 599 -22.53 -46.54 21.59
C PRO A 599 -22.24 -47.48 20.39
N PRO A 600 -23.11 -47.50 19.38
CA PRO A 600 -22.91 -48.32 18.17
C PRO A 600 -21.58 -47.97 17.49
N ARG A 601 -20.73 -49.00 17.25
CA ARG A 601 -19.41 -48.82 16.67
C ARG A 601 -18.96 -50.06 15.90
N THR A 602 -18.37 -49.86 14.73
CA THR A 602 -17.76 -50.91 13.94
C THR A 602 -16.28 -50.64 13.70
N PRO A 603 -15.37 -51.27 14.45
CA PRO A 603 -13.94 -51.08 14.26
C PRO A 603 -13.45 -51.76 12.98
N PHE A 604 -12.48 -51.13 12.31
CA PHE A 604 -11.73 -51.67 11.18
C PHE A 604 -10.23 -51.47 11.35
N SER A 605 -9.43 -52.41 10.85
CA SER A 605 -7.96 -52.30 10.85
C SER A 605 -7.45 -51.48 9.65
N ALA A 606 -8.12 -51.56 8.53
CA ALA A 606 -7.79 -50.77 7.34
C ALA A 606 -9.03 -50.49 6.48
N LEU A 607 -9.06 -49.27 5.91
CA LEU A 607 -10.00 -48.90 4.85
C LEU A 607 -9.16 -48.29 3.74
N THR A 608 -9.11 -48.93 2.58
CA THR A 608 -8.25 -48.55 1.44
C THR A 608 -9.05 -48.47 0.15
N GLY A 609 -8.59 -47.62 -0.76
CA GLY A 609 -9.15 -47.55 -2.09
C GLY A 609 -8.36 -46.63 -3.00
N THR A 610 -8.45 -46.91 -4.30
CA THR A 610 -7.91 -46.00 -5.35
C THR A 610 -9.04 -45.54 -6.26
N GLY A 611 -8.96 -44.31 -6.73
CA GLY A 611 -9.99 -43.76 -7.59
C GLY A 611 -9.43 -42.99 -8.76
N THR A 612 -10.12 -43.05 -9.88
CA THR A 612 -9.87 -42.22 -11.03
C THR A 612 -10.94 -41.14 -11.11
N MET A 613 -10.52 -39.90 -11.10
CA MET A 613 -11.37 -38.74 -11.31
C MET A 613 -11.49 -38.47 -12.81
N LYS A 614 -12.70 -38.33 -13.31
CA LYS A 614 -12.98 -37.89 -14.68
C LYS A 614 -14.20 -36.96 -14.68
N ASP A 615 -14.01 -35.75 -15.23
CA ASP A 615 -15.07 -34.74 -15.30
C ASP A 615 -15.75 -34.51 -13.93
N GLY A 616 -14.94 -34.47 -12.86
CA GLY A 616 -15.42 -34.30 -11.49
C GLY A 616 -16.10 -35.47 -10.83
N VAL A 617 -16.13 -36.64 -11.51
CA VAL A 617 -16.68 -37.87 -10.95
C VAL A 617 -15.53 -38.82 -10.60
N LEU A 618 -15.36 -39.13 -9.34
CA LEU A 618 -14.41 -40.09 -8.84
C LEU A 618 -15.01 -41.51 -8.94
N THR A 619 -14.42 -42.37 -9.74
CA THR A 619 -14.76 -43.77 -9.84
C THR A 619 -13.76 -44.60 -9.05
N ASN A 620 -14.25 -45.38 -8.08
CA ASN A 620 -13.47 -46.31 -7.28
C ASN A 620 -13.99 -47.75 -7.49
N ASN A 621 -13.09 -48.70 -7.75
CA ASN A 621 -13.44 -50.07 -8.02
C ASN A 621 -12.83 -51.09 -7.05
N ASP A 622 -12.06 -50.62 -6.08
CA ASP A 622 -11.22 -51.44 -5.19
C ASP A 622 -11.36 -51.08 -3.71
N LEU A 623 -12.48 -50.44 -3.32
CA LEU A 623 -12.72 -50.14 -1.91
C LEU A 623 -12.63 -51.44 -1.09
N ASN A 624 -11.78 -51.43 -0.07
CA ASN A 624 -11.58 -52.55 0.81
C ASN A 624 -11.55 -52.10 2.28
N VAL A 625 -12.44 -52.66 3.09
CA VAL A 625 -12.47 -52.42 4.53
C VAL A 625 -12.20 -53.74 5.24
N ALA A 626 -11.06 -53.80 5.90
CA ALA A 626 -10.65 -54.98 6.67
C ALA A 626 -11.11 -54.81 8.12
N MET A 627 -11.92 -55.76 8.60
CA MET A 627 -12.42 -55.81 9.96
C MET A 627 -12.09 -57.18 10.59
N GLN A 628 -12.19 -57.29 11.90
CA GLN A 628 -11.86 -58.53 12.62
C GLN A 628 -12.73 -59.72 12.18
N TYR A 629 -14.01 -59.47 11.91
CA TYR A 629 -15.01 -60.50 11.63
C TYR A 629 -15.65 -60.40 10.23
N LEU A 630 -15.45 -59.25 9.60
CA LEU A 630 -16.03 -58.89 8.32
C LEU A 630 -14.95 -58.38 7.36
N LYS A 631 -15.15 -58.58 6.08
CA LYS A 631 -14.45 -57.86 5.02
C LYS A 631 -15.48 -57.17 4.15
N VAL A 632 -15.37 -55.90 3.98
CA VAL A 632 -16.23 -55.14 3.07
C VAL A 632 -15.43 -54.76 1.85
N THR A 633 -15.90 -55.15 0.69
CA THR A 633 -15.36 -54.70 -0.60
C THR A 633 -16.42 -53.88 -1.32
N GLY A 634 -16.01 -52.95 -2.16
CA GLY A 634 -16.97 -52.10 -2.85
C GLY A 634 -16.44 -51.42 -4.09
N GLN A 635 -17.39 -50.92 -4.85
CA GLN A 635 -17.14 -50.10 -6.02
C GLN A 635 -18.23 -49.04 -6.12
N GLY A 636 -17.89 -47.88 -6.67
CA GLY A 636 -18.88 -46.82 -6.82
C GLY A 636 -18.28 -45.50 -7.30
N ASN A 637 -19.12 -44.49 -7.28
CA ASN A 637 -18.81 -43.16 -7.75
C ASN A 637 -19.09 -42.11 -6.68
N VAL A 638 -18.24 -41.07 -6.66
CA VAL A 638 -18.46 -39.83 -5.95
C VAL A 638 -18.55 -38.71 -6.99
N ASP A 639 -19.73 -38.14 -7.15
CA ASP A 639 -20.00 -37.03 -8.07
C ASP A 639 -19.86 -35.71 -7.30
N LEU A 640 -18.71 -35.01 -7.45
CA LEU A 640 -18.43 -33.74 -6.77
C LEU A 640 -19.37 -32.62 -7.24
N PRO A 641 -19.59 -32.42 -8.57
CA PRO A 641 -20.51 -31.40 -9.07
C PRO A 641 -21.94 -31.48 -8.53
N ARG A 642 -22.41 -32.72 -8.29
CA ARG A 642 -23.76 -33.00 -7.76
C ARG A 642 -23.77 -33.22 -6.26
N SER A 643 -22.60 -33.26 -5.61
CA SER A 643 -22.45 -33.63 -4.20
C SER A 643 -23.13 -34.95 -3.85
N ALA A 644 -23.02 -35.95 -4.71
CA ALA A 644 -23.74 -37.21 -4.60
C ALA A 644 -22.77 -38.39 -4.59
N LEU A 645 -23.20 -39.49 -4.00
CA LEU A 645 -22.48 -40.75 -4.03
C LEU A 645 -23.41 -41.93 -4.39
N ASP A 646 -22.85 -42.95 -5.07
CA ASP A 646 -23.49 -44.21 -5.37
C ASP A 646 -22.47 -45.34 -5.28
N TYR A 647 -22.51 -46.10 -4.20
CA TYR A 647 -21.62 -47.24 -3.94
C TYR A 647 -22.41 -48.54 -3.78
N ARG A 648 -21.83 -49.60 -4.31
CA ARG A 648 -22.24 -50.96 -4.06
C ARG A 648 -21.16 -51.65 -3.26
N LEU A 649 -21.52 -52.10 -2.07
CA LEU A 649 -20.64 -52.77 -1.13
C LEU A 649 -21.06 -54.22 -0.98
N VAL A 650 -20.10 -55.11 -0.72
CA VAL A 650 -20.35 -56.49 -0.34
C VAL A 650 -19.64 -56.74 0.99
N ALA A 651 -20.40 -57.02 2.02
CA ALA A 651 -19.89 -57.44 3.32
C ALA A 651 -19.82 -58.96 3.38
N ALA A 652 -18.60 -59.50 3.44
CA ALA A 652 -18.34 -60.92 3.61
C ALA A 652 -18.06 -61.25 5.08
N VAL A 653 -18.76 -62.21 5.65
CA VAL A 653 -18.54 -62.70 7.02
C VAL A 653 -17.36 -63.68 7.02
N LEU A 654 -16.23 -63.27 7.69
CA LEU A 654 -15.01 -64.10 7.74
C LEU A 654 -15.05 -65.13 8.88
N LYS A 655 -15.53 -64.71 10.02
CA LYS A 655 -15.65 -65.51 11.23
C LYS A 655 -16.67 -64.92 12.18
N ILE A 656 -17.14 -65.75 13.14
CA ILE A 656 -18.11 -65.31 14.14
C ILE A 656 -17.38 -64.87 15.42
N PRO A 657 -17.80 -63.79 16.07
CA PRO A 657 -17.26 -63.40 17.40
C PRO A 657 -17.49 -64.52 18.40
N ARG A 658 -16.49 -64.80 19.26
CA ARG A 658 -16.58 -65.87 20.30
C ARG A 658 -17.27 -65.40 21.58
N GLU A 659 -17.49 -64.10 21.74
CA GLU A 659 -18.07 -63.49 22.95
C GLU A 659 -19.50 -62.98 22.64
N GLY A 660 -20.50 -63.46 23.42
CA GLY A 660 -21.90 -63.04 23.36
C GLY A 660 -22.85 -64.24 23.32
N ALA A 661 -23.95 -64.14 24.03
CA ALA A 661 -24.87 -65.24 24.29
C ALA A 661 -25.55 -65.90 23.07
N ASP A 662 -25.39 -65.37 21.86
CA ASP A 662 -26.13 -65.73 20.65
C ASP A 662 -25.26 -66.21 19.46
N THR A 663 -23.97 -66.48 19.70
CA THR A 663 -22.99 -66.72 18.61
C THR A 663 -23.03 -68.19 18.10
N THR A 664 -23.49 -69.13 18.87
CA THR A 664 -23.50 -70.55 18.53
C THR A 664 -24.47 -70.92 17.39
N GLN A 665 -25.41 -70.03 17.04
CA GLN A 665 -26.38 -70.27 15.96
C GLN A 665 -26.05 -69.58 14.64
N MET A 666 -24.88 -68.89 14.54
CA MET A 666 -24.53 -68.09 13.39
C MET A 666 -23.51 -68.74 12.42
N GLU A 667 -23.13 -69.98 12.62
CA GLU A 667 -22.17 -70.68 11.77
C GLU A 667 -22.56 -70.69 10.28
N ASP A 668 -23.87 -70.68 10.01
CA ASP A 668 -24.43 -70.57 8.67
C ASP A 668 -24.20 -69.23 7.97
N MET A 669 -23.71 -68.25 8.69
CA MET A 669 -23.38 -66.94 8.14
C MET A 669 -21.90 -66.78 7.72
N VAL A 670 -21.02 -67.71 8.08
CA VAL A 670 -19.63 -67.72 7.60
C VAL A 670 -19.67 -67.84 6.07
N ASP A 671 -18.85 -67.07 5.40
CA ASP A 671 -18.80 -66.89 3.93
C ASP A 671 -20.05 -66.28 3.30
N ALA A 672 -21.03 -65.82 4.11
CA ALA A 672 -22.18 -65.12 3.58
C ALA A 672 -21.75 -63.78 3.02
N GLN A 673 -22.24 -63.45 1.83
CA GLN A 673 -22.02 -62.18 1.16
C GLN A 673 -23.30 -61.33 1.22
N ILE A 674 -23.21 -60.18 1.87
CA ILE A 674 -24.34 -59.29 2.09
C ILE A 674 -24.14 -58.03 1.22
N PRO A 675 -24.90 -57.88 0.13
CA PRO A 675 -24.82 -56.68 -0.70
C PRO A 675 -25.52 -55.53 -0.03
N VAL A 676 -24.83 -54.36 -0.04
CA VAL A 676 -25.30 -53.11 0.56
C VAL A 676 -25.14 -51.99 -0.47
N LYS A 677 -26.17 -51.18 -0.63
CA LYS A 677 -26.13 -49.94 -1.44
C LYS A 677 -26.02 -48.74 -0.55
N VAL A 678 -25.04 -47.89 -0.86
CA VAL A 678 -24.87 -46.57 -0.23
C VAL A 678 -25.10 -45.49 -1.30
N SER A 679 -26.09 -44.62 -1.11
CA SER A 679 -26.45 -43.60 -2.09
C SER A 679 -27.00 -42.36 -1.41
N GLY A 680 -27.07 -41.22 -2.13
CA GLY A 680 -27.61 -39.97 -1.63
C GLY A 680 -26.59 -38.84 -1.69
N SER A 681 -26.78 -37.80 -0.87
CA SER A 681 -25.82 -36.70 -0.82
C SER A 681 -24.57 -37.08 -0.01
N LEU A 682 -23.45 -36.43 -0.29
CA LEU A 682 -22.22 -36.58 0.50
C LEU A 682 -22.41 -36.20 1.97
N SER A 683 -23.30 -35.26 2.27
CA SER A 683 -23.63 -34.84 3.63
C SER A 683 -24.62 -35.77 4.37
N ASP A 684 -25.47 -36.50 3.64
CA ASP A 684 -26.47 -37.43 4.20
C ASP A 684 -26.53 -38.75 3.39
N PRO A 685 -25.49 -39.59 3.49
CA PRO A 685 -25.46 -40.87 2.80
C PRO A 685 -26.49 -41.87 3.40
N LYS A 686 -27.25 -42.50 2.52
CA LYS A 686 -28.26 -43.52 2.90
C LYS A 686 -27.74 -44.91 2.63
N VAL A 687 -27.63 -45.72 3.69
CA VAL A 687 -27.20 -47.13 3.64
C VAL A 687 -28.41 -48.03 3.63
N ARG A 688 -28.54 -48.89 2.64
CA ARG A 688 -29.67 -49.84 2.51
C ARG A 688 -29.18 -51.21 2.03
N PRO A 689 -29.79 -52.33 2.48
CA PRO A 689 -29.56 -53.61 1.86
C PRO A 689 -29.89 -53.56 0.37
N ASP A 690 -29.06 -54.14 -0.47
CA ASP A 690 -29.32 -54.29 -1.91
C ASP A 690 -30.17 -55.51 -2.17
N VAL A 691 -31.48 -55.39 -1.93
CA VAL A 691 -32.46 -56.50 -2.00
C VAL A 691 -32.52 -57.09 -3.40
N GLU A 692 -32.28 -56.30 -4.46
CA GLU A 692 -32.29 -56.78 -5.84
C GLU A 692 -31.17 -57.80 -6.12
N ASN A 693 -29.97 -57.53 -5.62
CA ASN A 693 -28.83 -58.43 -5.77
C ASN A 693 -28.87 -59.61 -4.79
N LEU A 694 -29.48 -59.42 -3.61
CA LEU A 694 -29.76 -60.55 -2.70
C LEU A 694 -30.66 -61.61 -3.36
N LEU A 695 -31.75 -61.19 -3.99
CA LEU A 695 -32.68 -62.12 -4.67
C LEU A 695 -32.05 -62.77 -5.90
N LYS A 696 -31.23 -62.08 -6.65
CA LYS A 696 -30.49 -62.63 -7.81
C LYS A 696 -29.45 -63.69 -7.36
N GLY A 697 -28.78 -63.49 -6.22
CA GLY A 697 -27.81 -64.40 -5.64
C GLY A 697 -28.45 -65.67 -5.13
N GLU A 698 -29.60 -65.62 -4.44
CA GLU A 698 -30.34 -66.79 -4.00
C GLU A 698 -30.93 -67.60 -5.16
N VAL A 699 -31.45 -66.93 -6.19
CA VAL A 699 -31.94 -67.58 -7.40
C VAL A 699 -30.81 -68.27 -8.14
N LYS A 700 -29.64 -67.71 -8.22
CA LYS A 700 -28.45 -68.30 -8.85
C LYS A 700 -27.96 -69.53 -8.06
N LYS A 701 -27.88 -69.43 -6.72
CA LYS A 701 -27.57 -70.61 -5.86
C LYS A 701 -28.57 -71.74 -6.00
N LYS A 702 -29.85 -71.42 -5.96
CA LYS A 702 -30.94 -72.45 -6.16
C LYS A 702 -30.91 -73.04 -7.55
N VAL A 703 -30.53 -72.32 -8.57
CA VAL A 703 -30.36 -72.83 -9.95
C VAL A 703 -29.10 -73.67 -10.06
N GLU A 704 -27.97 -73.25 -9.47
CA GLU A 704 -26.74 -74.09 -9.43
C GLU A 704 -26.90 -75.39 -8.62
N GLU A 705 -27.60 -75.36 -7.47
CA GLU A 705 -27.94 -76.54 -6.70
C GLU A 705 -28.84 -77.47 -7.50
N LYS A 706 -29.89 -76.92 -8.14
CA LYS A 706 -30.76 -77.80 -9.02
C LYS A 706 -30.03 -78.34 -10.24
N ILE A 707 -29.03 -77.58 -10.77
CA ILE A 707 -28.20 -78.10 -11.87
C ILE A 707 -27.26 -79.19 -11.36
N LYS A 708 -26.62 -79.00 -10.18
CA LYS A 708 -25.79 -80.05 -9.54
C LYS A 708 -26.54 -81.29 -9.20
N ASP A 709 -27.74 -81.15 -8.62
CA ASP A 709 -28.60 -82.34 -8.31
C ASP A 709 -29.06 -83.05 -9.58
N LYS A 710 -29.47 -82.29 -10.62
CA LYS A 710 -29.84 -82.97 -11.91
C LYS A 710 -28.66 -83.55 -12.67
N LEU A 711 -27.44 -83.00 -12.55
CA LEU A 711 -26.22 -83.61 -13.09
C LEU A 711 -25.80 -84.83 -12.26
N GLY A 712 -25.90 -84.73 -10.92
CA GLY A 712 -25.61 -85.84 -10.02
C GLY A 712 -26.53 -87.05 -10.26
N ASP A 713 -27.83 -86.85 -10.46
CA ASP A 713 -28.77 -87.86 -10.76
C ASP A 713 -28.57 -88.43 -12.19
N LYS A 714 -28.26 -87.63 -13.18
CA LYS A 714 -27.91 -88.13 -14.54
C LYS A 714 -26.61 -88.91 -14.57
N LEU A 715 -25.63 -88.60 -13.76
CA LEU A 715 -24.37 -89.31 -13.65
C LEU A 715 -24.58 -90.66 -12.94
N LYS A 716 -25.47 -90.77 -11.93
CA LYS A 716 -25.82 -91.99 -11.27
C LYS A 716 -26.56 -92.97 -12.21
N ASP A 717 -27.37 -92.48 -13.13
CA ASP A 717 -28.06 -93.34 -14.12
C ASP A 717 -27.16 -93.82 -15.26
N ILE A 718 -26.05 -93.09 -15.53
CA ILE A 718 -25.04 -93.54 -16.52
C ILE A 718 -24.12 -94.64 -15.96
N PHE A 719 -23.87 -94.65 -14.65
CA PHE A 719 -23.02 -95.66 -14.00
C PHE A 719 -23.81 -96.88 -13.49
N LYS A 720 -25.11 -96.99 -13.73
CA LYS A 720 -25.96 -98.19 -13.44
C LYS A 720 -26.38 -98.98 -14.68
N ARG A 721 -25.71 -98.74 -15.81
CA ARG A 721 -25.81 -99.64 -16.96
C ARG A 721 -24.53 -100.40 -17.24
#